data_541042efa3c44516a37aa30b97610bdb
#
_entry.id   541042efa3c44516a37aa30b97610bdb
#
_cell.length_a   1.000
_cell.length_b   1.000
_cell.length_c   1.000
_cell.angle_alpha   90.00
_cell.angle_beta   90.00
_cell.angle_gamma   90.00
#
_symmetry.space_group_name_H-M   'P 1'
#
loop_
_entity.id
_entity.type
_entity.pdbx_description
1 polymer ?
#
loop_
_entity_poly.entity_id
_entity_poly.type
_entity_poly.pdbx_seq_one_letter_code
_entity_poly.pdbx_strand_id
1 'polypeptide(L)'
;MRLWIFLSLLSPLPAFANRGAEIYVEHCASCHGDKGEGVANEYDEALVGKKTIQSLAKYIHRTMPEDDEDTVIDEDARLVAEYIHGEFYSPEAQGKLKPIRRDMLRLTQHQHRRALADIVANFRSRPDLGENHGLHAEYFNKEKMDDRKGKLAKRIDQNPSFDLAENHGVEGLDPNGFSIFWRGSLLPPETGAYQFRVRTPNGARLWLNHLNSNAEPTIDAWVSSGNTMRESSSSIFLLGGHAVPLELHFISYKEKISSIAFEWKAPHGVWQAIPPHFLFTESSPKVAICTTSFPPDDASMGYERGSSISKSWREAVTKSAIEIAGLVFDDIDALAKTTPDHQDRIQKLQEFCADFAGQAFSRPLTDDQRKTYVDDIFAATSHDSETAVKRSLMLTLTSPYFLYPSLNLNAEGKPDDYTRALNLSLQLWDSIPDRPLEQAAAKGGINDHNHFQENIERMLKDPRAQEKIQRFFFQWLNLNEKDDLTKDNQAFPGFDEATIADLRTSFSRFLNQTVWSEQSDYRQLFNSPELPLTPRLEKLYQQGANPAGLLTHPYILTAFSYHNQTSPIHRGVYLSRNVLGRFLKPPPKAIEFKDSDFNPHLTMREKVTELTKDESCMACHSIINPIGFSLENYDAIGRFRTHELDNPIDTTSDYATEEDDLVKITGPKDLAKLAVESPGAHRAFIKHLFHHLAQQPVNSYGYSRMDDLHESFVAHNFNIQKLIAEIARITRL
;
A
#
# COMPACT_ATOMS: atom_id res chain seq x y z
N MET A 1 -20.96 27.62 -59.92
CA MET A 1 -19.51 27.75 -60.03
C MET A 1 -19.04 28.77 -59.01
N ARG A 2 -18.70 28.31 -57.76
CA ARG A 2 -18.08 29.17 -56.76
C ARG A 2 -16.95 28.31 -56.14
N LEU A 3 -15.74 28.73 -56.43
CA LEU A 3 -14.47 28.17 -55.99
C LEU A 3 -14.29 28.56 -54.52
N TRP A 4 -14.21 27.60 -53.62
CA TRP A 4 -13.75 27.81 -52.24
C TRP A 4 -12.27 27.48 -52.16
N ILE A 5 -11.45 28.50 -51.93
CA ILE A 5 -10.04 28.39 -51.63
C ILE A 5 -9.91 28.00 -50.17
N PHE A 6 -9.45 26.79 -49.87
CA PHE A 6 -9.00 26.40 -48.54
C PHE A 6 -7.64 27.04 -48.28
N LEU A 7 -7.62 28.08 -47.46
CA LEU A 7 -6.41 28.61 -46.86
C LEU A 7 -6.03 27.67 -45.69
N SER A 8 -5.02 26.86 -45.89
CA SER A 8 -4.37 26.09 -44.81
C SER A 8 -3.62 27.07 -43.93
N LEU A 9 -4.14 27.27 -42.71
CA LEU A 9 -3.42 27.91 -41.62
C LEU A 9 -2.29 26.95 -41.16
N LEU A 10 -1.11 27.14 -41.73
CA LEU A 10 0.12 26.67 -41.11
C LEU A 10 0.33 27.49 -39.84
N SER A 11 0.11 26.90 -38.66
CA SER A 11 0.57 27.46 -37.40
C SER A 11 2.11 27.54 -37.45
N PRO A 12 2.74 28.66 -37.12
CA PRO A 12 4.18 28.72 -37.03
C PRO A 12 4.62 27.85 -35.85
N LEU A 13 5.44 26.83 -36.11
CA LEU A 13 6.24 26.18 -35.10
C LEU A 13 7.07 27.26 -34.38
N PRO A 14 7.23 27.17 -33.04
CA PRO A 14 7.95 28.19 -32.28
C PRO A 14 9.41 28.29 -32.75
N ALA A 15 9.83 29.44 -33.19
CA ALA A 15 11.17 29.78 -33.68
C ALA A 15 12.27 29.51 -32.63
N PHE A 16 11.91 29.31 -31.36
CA PHE A 16 12.80 29.06 -30.24
C PHE A 16 13.37 27.64 -30.20
N ALA A 17 12.62 26.62 -30.63
CA ALA A 17 13.11 25.22 -30.61
C ALA A 17 14.27 24.99 -31.60
N ASN A 18 14.41 25.84 -32.63
CA ASN A 18 15.46 25.73 -33.60
C ASN A 18 16.77 26.38 -33.11
N ARG A 19 16.68 27.44 -32.27
CA ARG A 19 17.87 28.19 -31.82
C ARG A 19 18.75 27.34 -30.86
N GLY A 20 18.17 26.58 -29.93
CA GLY A 20 18.94 25.69 -29.05
C GLY A 20 19.71 24.61 -29.83
N ALA A 21 19.09 24.05 -30.88
CA ALA A 21 19.76 23.12 -31.80
C ALA A 21 20.92 23.77 -32.56
N GLU A 22 20.74 25.00 -33.05
CA GLU A 22 21.79 25.74 -33.73
C GLU A 22 22.98 26.00 -32.83
N ILE A 23 22.78 26.46 -31.60
CA ILE A 23 23.81 26.68 -30.57
C ILE A 23 24.55 25.37 -30.28
N TYR A 24 23.81 24.26 -30.14
CA TYR A 24 24.43 22.96 -29.90
C TYR A 24 25.39 22.54 -31.03
N VAL A 25 24.92 22.65 -32.24
CA VAL A 25 25.76 22.28 -33.43
C VAL A 25 26.99 23.19 -33.56
N GLU A 26 26.82 24.48 -33.25
CA GLU A 26 27.91 25.47 -33.39
C GLU A 26 28.97 25.35 -32.29
N HIS A 27 28.56 25.10 -31.03
CA HIS A 27 29.45 25.24 -29.86
C HIS A 27 29.66 23.96 -29.06
N CYS A 28 28.85 22.89 -29.24
CA CYS A 28 28.89 21.70 -28.38
C CYS A 28 29.20 20.40 -29.15
N ALA A 29 28.69 20.27 -30.38
CA ALA A 29 28.75 19.02 -31.12
C ALA A 29 30.17 18.54 -31.43
N SER A 30 31.15 19.45 -31.58
CA SER A 30 32.54 19.12 -31.83
C SER A 30 33.16 18.22 -30.74
N CYS A 31 32.80 18.44 -29.49
CA CYS A 31 33.28 17.68 -28.34
C CYS A 31 32.29 16.60 -27.91
N HIS A 32 31.00 16.82 -28.05
CA HIS A 32 29.97 15.94 -27.48
C HIS A 32 29.25 15.05 -28.51
N GLY A 33 29.57 15.21 -29.81
CA GLY A 33 28.87 14.47 -30.89
C GLY A 33 27.52 15.07 -31.28
N ASP A 34 27.02 14.72 -32.48
CA ASP A 34 25.77 15.29 -33.02
C ASP A 34 24.52 14.97 -32.19
N LYS A 35 24.56 13.88 -31.43
CA LYS A 35 23.46 13.39 -30.56
C LYS A 35 23.88 13.21 -29.12
N GLY A 36 24.91 13.91 -28.69
CA GLY A 36 25.46 13.80 -27.35
C GLY A 36 26.12 12.45 -27.03
N GLU A 37 26.58 11.71 -28.05
CA GLU A 37 27.16 10.39 -27.90
C GLU A 37 28.62 10.41 -27.43
N GLY A 38 29.23 11.59 -27.42
CA GLY A 38 30.66 11.79 -27.14
C GLY A 38 31.54 11.69 -28.38
N VAL A 39 32.74 12.27 -28.34
CA VAL A 39 33.77 12.25 -29.40
C VAL A 39 35.07 11.73 -28.84
N ALA A 40 35.61 10.68 -29.42
CA ALA A 40 36.84 10.06 -28.98
C ALA A 40 38.04 11.04 -29.02
N ASN A 41 38.81 11.10 -27.97
CA ASN A 41 39.93 12.01 -27.68
C ASN A 41 39.55 13.48 -27.37
N GLU A 42 38.25 13.84 -27.38
CA GLU A 42 37.74 15.12 -26.91
C GLU A 42 36.97 14.88 -25.62
N TYR A 43 35.71 14.44 -25.74
CA TYR A 43 34.86 14.02 -24.62
C TYR A 43 34.17 12.70 -25.02
N ASP A 44 34.67 11.58 -24.55
CA ASP A 44 34.26 10.23 -24.99
C ASP A 44 33.05 9.66 -24.23
N GLU A 45 32.52 10.37 -23.23
CA GLU A 45 31.31 9.97 -22.53
C GLU A 45 30.03 10.58 -23.15
N ALA A 46 28.98 9.82 -23.17
CA ALA A 46 27.69 10.35 -23.65
C ALA A 46 27.14 11.42 -22.71
N LEU A 47 26.55 12.48 -23.26
CA LEU A 47 25.84 13.53 -22.52
C LEU A 47 24.53 13.00 -21.97
N VAL A 48 24.55 12.33 -20.84
CA VAL A 48 23.38 11.80 -20.13
C VAL A 48 23.41 12.21 -18.68
N GLY A 49 22.25 12.56 -18.12
CA GLY A 49 22.22 12.98 -16.72
C GLY A 49 20.83 13.21 -16.18
N LYS A 50 20.77 13.83 -15.01
CA LYS A 50 19.53 14.06 -14.26
C LYS A 50 19.39 15.50 -13.76
N LYS A 51 20.23 16.42 -14.24
CA LYS A 51 20.05 17.84 -13.93
C LYS A 51 18.76 18.35 -14.58
N THR A 52 18.07 19.24 -13.89
CA THR A 52 16.97 19.99 -14.49
C THR A 52 17.50 20.90 -15.61
N ILE A 53 16.61 21.38 -16.48
CA ILE A 53 16.97 22.34 -17.54
C ILE A 53 17.69 23.55 -16.91
N GLN A 54 17.16 24.09 -15.81
CA GLN A 54 17.73 25.24 -15.12
C GLN A 54 19.13 24.95 -14.56
N SER A 55 19.31 23.79 -13.90
CA SER A 55 20.60 23.39 -13.38
C SER A 55 21.61 23.10 -14.49
N LEU A 56 21.16 22.54 -15.60
CA LEU A 56 21.98 22.34 -16.79
C LEU A 56 22.39 23.65 -17.46
N ALA A 57 21.46 24.60 -17.57
CA ALA A 57 21.73 25.93 -18.07
C ALA A 57 22.76 26.68 -17.21
N LYS A 58 22.62 26.66 -15.89
CA LYS A 58 23.61 27.22 -14.96
C LYS A 58 24.98 26.57 -15.10
N TYR A 59 25.02 25.25 -15.32
CA TYR A 59 26.27 24.54 -15.55
C TYR A 59 26.91 24.97 -16.85
N ILE A 60 26.19 25.00 -17.97
CA ILE A 60 26.66 25.43 -19.28
C ILE A 60 27.17 26.85 -19.22
N HIS A 61 26.40 27.77 -18.68
CA HIS A 61 26.77 29.19 -18.53
C HIS A 61 28.10 29.39 -17.79
N ARG A 62 28.45 28.52 -16.85
CA ARG A 62 29.67 28.68 -16.03
C ARG A 62 30.89 27.91 -16.55
N THR A 63 30.69 26.87 -17.34
CA THR A 63 31.75 25.88 -17.60
C THR A 63 31.82 25.41 -19.05
N MET A 64 30.93 25.89 -19.93
CA MET A 64 30.89 25.43 -21.31
C MET A 64 30.68 26.58 -22.32
N PRO A 65 31.35 26.55 -23.50
CA PRO A 65 32.39 25.57 -23.90
C PRO A 65 33.63 25.68 -23.02
N GLU A 66 34.31 24.54 -22.80
CA GLU A 66 35.61 24.54 -22.10
C GLU A 66 36.58 25.41 -22.90
N ASP A 67 37.36 26.26 -22.24
CA ASP A 67 38.26 27.27 -22.81
C ASP A 67 37.58 28.52 -23.44
N ASP A 68 36.25 28.64 -23.45
CA ASP A 68 35.50 29.83 -23.96
C ASP A 68 34.14 30.00 -23.27
N GLU A 69 34.15 30.04 -21.93
CA GLU A 69 32.94 30.04 -21.10
C GLU A 69 32.03 31.26 -21.29
N ASP A 70 32.59 32.35 -21.89
CA ASP A 70 31.81 33.57 -22.16
C ASP A 70 30.97 33.51 -23.44
N THR A 71 31.07 32.43 -24.24
CA THR A 71 30.40 32.31 -25.55
C THR A 71 28.93 31.88 -25.44
N VAL A 72 28.61 30.94 -24.56
CA VAL A 72 27.26 30.41 -24.41
C VAL A 72 26.72 30.78 -23.01
N ILE A 73 26.19 31.99 -22.90
CA ILE A 73 25.74 32.57 -21.62
C ILE A 73 24.24 32.90 -21.63
N ASP A 74 23.69 33.14 -20.45
CA ASP A 74 22.32 33.64 -20.21
C ASP A 74 21.25 32.88 -20.99
N GLU A 75 20.56 33.54 -21.91
CA GLU A 75 19.46 32.95 -22.68
C GLU A 75 19.93 31.86 -23.65
N ASP A 76 21.13 31.99 -24.24
CA ASP A 76 21.69 30.97 -25.14
C ASP A 76 22.04 29.69 -24.33
N ALA A 77 22.57 29.81 -23.13
CA ALA A 77 22.79 28.68 -22.22
C ALA A 77 21.46 27.99 -21.83
N ARG A 78 20.38 28.75 -21.65
CA ARG A 78 19.06 28.20 -21.36
C ARG A 78 18.48 27.45 -22.56
N LEU A 79 18.55 28.04 -23.75
CA LEU A 79 18.03 27.45 -24.97
C LEU A 79 18.74 26.14 -25.37
N VAL A 80 20.09 26.13 -25.27
CA VAL A 80 20.85 24.92 -25.55
C VAL A 80 20.64 23.84 -24.46
N ALA A 81 20.46 24.22 -23.19
CA ALA A 81 20.12 23.28 -22.12
C ALA A 81 18.76 22.63 -22.36
N GLU A 82 17.76 23.40 -22.82
CA GLU A 82 16.43 22.85 -23.19
C GLU A 82 16.55 21.84 -24.33
N TYR A 83 17.33 22.16 -25.38
CA TYR A 83 17.57 21.26 -26.49
C TYR A 83 18.26 19.97 -26.05
N ILE A 84 19.41 20.08 -25.36
CA ILE A 84 20.18 18.94 -24.85
C ILE A 84 19.32 18.05 -23.94
N HIS A 85 18.60 18.67 -23.00
CA HIS A 85 17.74 17.96 -22.04
C HIS A 85 16.63 17.20 -22.76
N GLY A 86 15.96 17.80 -23.75
CA GLY A 86 14.84 17.22 -24.48
C GLY A 86 15.22 16.15 -25.49
N GLU A 87 16.42 16.26 -26.11
CA GLU A 87 16.82 15.37 -27.19
C GLU A 87 17.58 14.13 -26.72
N PHE A 88 18.48 14.26 -25.74
CA PHE A 88 19.35 13.12 -25.38
C PHE A 88 19.84 13.10 -23.93
N TYR A 89 19.76 14.18 -23.16
CA TYR A 89 20.39 14.24 -21.84
C TYR A 89 19.52 13.60 -20.75
N SER A 90 18.23 13.96 -20.70
CA SER A 90 17.35 13.53 -19.62
C SER A 90 17.00 12.04 -19.65
N PRO A 91 16.61 11.43 -18.54
CA PRO A 91 16.08 10.06 -18.53
C PRO A 91 14.94 9.85 -19.50
N GLU A 92 14.09 10.88 -19.70
CA GLU A 92 12.97 10.90 -20.65
C GLU A 92 13.49 10.87 -22.09
N ALA A 93 14.49 11.69 -22.42
CA ALA A 93 15.13 11.72 -23.73
C ALA A 93 15.82 10.37 -24.02
N GLN A 94 16.58 9.84 -23.08
CA GLN A 94 17.18 8.51 -23.17
C GLN A 94 16.14 7.40 -23.31
N GLY A 95 14.99 7.57 -22.66
CA GLY A 95 13.85 6.68 -22.80
C GLY A 95 13.33 6.64 -24.24
N LYS A 96 13.18 7.81 -24.93
CA LYS A 96 12.69 7.90 -26.32
C LYS A 96 13.56 7.09 -27.31
N LEU A 97 14.83 6.87 -27.00
CA LEU A 97 15.73 6.06 -27.81
C LEU A 97 15.51 4.55 -27.66
N LYS A 98 14.72 4.12 -26.66
CA LYS A 98 14.40 2.73 -26.39
C LYS A 98 12.95 2.44 -26.76
N PRO A 99 12.63 1.26 -27.33
CA PRO A 99 11.23 0.92 -27.59
C PRO A 99 10.44 0.87 -26.28
N ILE A 100 9.22 1.40 -26.30
CA ILE A 100 8.27 1.28 -25.18
C ILE A 100 8.03 -0.22 -24.93
N ARG A 101 8.36 -0.68 -23.74
CA ARG A 101 8.22 -2.09 -23.35
C ARG A 101 7.55 -2.20 -22.00
N ARG A 102 6.53 -3.03 -21.93
CA ARG A 102 5.94 -3.49 -20.67
C ARG A 102 6.44 -4.90 -20.37
N ASP A 103 6.83 -5.14 -19.12
CA ASP A 103 7.24 -6.47 -18.69
C ASP A 103 6.01 -7.38 -18.55
N MET A 104 6.17 -8.66 -18.91
CA MET A 104 5.19 -9.68 -18.59
C MET A 104 5.37 -10.04 -17.11
N LEU A 105 4.39 -9.68 -16.29
CA LEU A 105 4.40 -9.93 -14.86
C LEU A 105 3.40 -11.00 -14.50
N ARG A 106 3.79 -11.91 -13.60
CA ARG A 106 2.86 -12.80 -12.91
C ARG A 106 2.19 -12.05 -11.75
N LEU A 107 1.12 -12.61 -11.23
CA LEU A 107 0.54 -12.13 -9.98
C LEU A 107 1.61 -12.11 -8.86
N THR A 108 1.64 -11.04 -8.07
CA THR A 108 2.39 -11.03 -6.81
C THR A 108 1.73 -11.94 -5.77
N GLN A 109 2.44 -12.26 -4.68
CA GLN A 109 1.84 -13.04 -3.61
C GLN A 109 0.57 -12.39 -3.02
N HIS A 110 0.55 -11.06 -2.93
CA HIS A 110 -0.63 -10.31 -2.48
C HIS A 110 -1.79 -10.44 -3.46
N GLN A 111 -1.53 -10.21 -4.74
CA GLN A 111 -2.53 -10.35 -5.80
C GLN A 111 -3.05 -11.78 -5.89
N HIS A 112 -2.18 -12.77 -5.81
CA HIS A 112 -2.58 -14.17 -5.87
C HIS A 112 -3.53 -14.55 -4.72
N ARG A 113 -3.18 -14.22 -3.46
CA ARG A 113 -4.03 -14.53 -2.30
C ARG A 113 -5.38 -13.83 -2.35
N ARG A 114 -5.41 -12.55 -2.73
CA ARG A 114 -6.65 -11.78 -2.84
C ARG A 114 -7.52 -12.25 -3.98
N ALA A 115 -6.93 -12.57 -5.14
CA ALA A 115 -7.65 -13.15 -6.26
C ALA A 115 -8.33 -14.47 -5.87
N LEU A 116 -7.64 -15.35 -5.16
CA LEU A 116 -8.22 -16.61 -4.66
C LEU A 116 -9.42 -16.37 -3.74
N ALA A 117 -9.29 -15.44 -2.80
CA ALA A 117 -10.39 -15.09 -1.89
C ALA A 117 -11.59 -14.49 -2.63
N ASP A 118 -11.33 -13.60 -3.58
CA ASP A 118 -12.37 -12.89 -4.33
C ASP A 118 -13.06 -13.76 -5.38
N ILE A 119 -12.36 -14.72 -6.03
CA ILE A 119 -13.00 -15.73 -6.89
C ILE A 119 -14.10 -16.44 -6.11
N VAL A 120 -13.79 -16.95 -4.92
CA VAL A 120 -14.78 -17.67 -4.09
C VAL A 120 -15.88 -16.74 -3.59
N ALA A 121 -15.51 -15.52 -3.20
CA ALA A 121 -16.45 -14.55 -2.69
C ALA A 121 -17.48 -14.08 -3.75
N ASN A 122 -17.11 -14.09 -5.04
CA ASN A 122 -18.02 -13.73 -6.13
C ASN A 122 -19.18 -14.74 -6.35
N PHE A 123 -19.11 -15.93 -5.74
CA PHE A 123 -20.22 -16.90 -5.69
C PHE A 123 -21.17 -16.65 -4.51
N ARG A 124 -20.86 -15.69 -3.63
CA ARG A 124 -21.64 -15.35 -2.45
C ARG A 124 -22.11 -13.90 -2.52
N SER A 125 -23.27 -13.61 -1.92
CA SER A 125 -23.69 -12.22 -1.77
C SER A 125 -22.82 -11.54 -0.72
N ARG A 126 -22.23 -10.41 -1.05
CA ARG A 126 -21.53 -9.54 -0.10
C ARG A 126 -22.50 -8.49 0.40
N PRO A 127 -22.83 -8.45 1.70
CA PRO A 127 -23.61 -7.36 2.24
C PRO A 127 -22.79 -6.07 2.23
N ASP A 128 -23.48 -4.96 2.10
CA ASP A 128 -22.92 -3.66 2.48
C ASP A 128 -22.77 -3.66 4.01
N LEU A 129 -21.58 -3.43 4.51
CA LEU A 129 -21.31 -3.40 5.94
C LEU A 129 -21.97 -2.19 6.63
N GLY A 130 -22.28 -1.14 5.85
CA GLY A 130 -22.88 0.08 6.36
C GLY A 130 -21.96 0.86 7.32
N GLU A 131 -22.55 1.79 8.05
CA GLU A 131 -21.84 2.66 9.01
C GLU A 131 -22.04 2.24 10.48
N ASN A 132 -22.79 1.16 10.73
CA ASN A 132 -23.09 0.70 12.09
C ASN A 132 -21.94 -0.15 12.63
N HIS A 133 -21.20 0.40 13.56
CA HIS A 133 -20.08 -0.26 14.22
C HIS A 133 -20.52 -1.00 15.48
N GLY A 134 -19.79 -2.08 15.81
CA GLY A 134 -20.09 -2.98 16.92
C GLY A 134 -20.72 -4.30 16.46
N LEU A 135 -21.20 -5.09 17.39
CA LEU A 135 -21.82 -6.40 17.14
C LEU A 135 -23.26 -6.42 17.63
N HIS A 136 -24.13 -7.10 16.90
CA HIS A 136 -25.44 -7.45 17.41
C HIS A 136 -25.32 -8.38 18.61
N ALA A 137 -25.81 -7.95 19.76
CA ALA A 137 -25.84 -8.69 21.02
C ALA A 137 -27.26 -9.13 21.36
N GLU A 138 -27.45 -10.41 21.63
CA GLU A 138 -28.71 -10.97 22.15
C GLU A 138 -28.48 -11.52 23.55
N TYR A 139 -29.31 -11.10 24.52
CA TYR A 139 -29.22 -11.45 25.92
C TYR A 139 -30.35 -12.39 26.32
N PHE A 140 -30.02 -13.44 27.07
CA PHE A 140 -30.99 -14.47 27.49
C PHE A 140 -30.85 -14.77 28.98
N ASN A 141 -31.97 -14.82 29.69
CA ASN A 141 -32.05 -15.29 31.10
C ASN A 141 -32.10 -16.82 31.15
N LYS A 142 -31.13 -17.48 30.51
CA LYS A 142 -30.97 -18.93 30.51
C LYS A 142 -29.55 -19.33 30.24
N GLU A 143 -29.18 -20.47 30.77
CA GLU A 143 -27.91 -21.12 30.58
C GLU A 143 -27.72 -21.72 29.17
N LYS A 144 -28.85 -22.00 28.49
CA LYS A 144 -28.83 -22.66 27.17
C LYS A 144 -29.35 -21.71 26.10
N MET A 145 -28.50 -21.41 25.15
CA MET A 145 -28.83 -20.62 23.95
C MET A 145 -29.74 -21.37 22.96
N ASP A 146 -29.87 -22.70 23.10
CA ASP A 146 -30.66 -23.56 22.22
C ASP A 146 -32.16 -23.24 22.26
N ASP A 147 -32.64 -22.63 23.34
CA ASP A 147 -34.03 -22.20 23.48
C ASP A 147 -34.10 -20.67 23.38
N ARG A 148 -34.13 -20.15 22.13
CA ARG A 148 -34.30 -18.71 21.83
C ARG A 148 -35.60 -18.08 22.41
N LYS A 149 -36.44 -18.84 23.11
CA LYS A 149 -37.67 -18.37 23.76
C LYS A 149 -37.45 -17.51 25.00
N GLY A 150 -36.23 -17.48 25.52
CA GLY A 150 -35.87 -16.67 26.69
C GLY A 150 -35.15 -15.37 26.39
N LYS A 151 -35.23 -14.85 25.16
CA LYS A 151 -34.56 -13.61 24.76
C LYS A 151 -35.11 -12.42 25.53
N LEU A 152 -34.24 -11.76 26.29
CA LEU A 152 -34.57 -10.62 27.13
C LEU A 152 -34.35 -9.29 26.38
N ALA A 153 -33.22 -9.16 25.69
CA ALA A 153 -32.87 -7.93 25.02
C ALA A 153 -32.08 -8.18 23.74
N LYS A 154 -32.15 -7.23 22.81
CA LYS A 154 -31.26 -7.12 21.63
C LYS A 154 -30.75 -5.69 21.57
N ARG A 155 -29.41 -5.53 21.42
CA ARG A 155 -28.77 -4.23 21.25
C ARG A 155 -27.51 -4.34 20.38
N ILE A 156 -26.83 -3.23 20.12
CA ILE A 156 -25.50 -3.19 19.52
C ILE A 156 -24.49 -2.92 20.65
N ASP A 157 -23.57 -3.84 20.83
CA ASP A 157 -22.44 -3.67 21.73
C ASP A 157 -21.20 -3.23 20.93
N GLN A 158 -20.61 -2.11 21.32
CA GLN A 158 -19.44 -1.56 20.66
C GLN A 158 -18.20 -2.46 20.84
N ASN A 159 -18.15 -3.17 21.96
CA ASN A 159 -17.12 -4.14 22.27
C ASN A 159 -17.74 -5.26 23.13
N PRO A 160 -17.55 -6.53 22.79
CA PRO A 160 -18.02 -7.65 23.60
C PRO A 160 -17.07 -7.92 24.80
N SER A 161 -16.89 -6.92 25.65
CA SER A 161 -16.08 -6.98 26.87
C SER A 161 -16.84 -6.29 27.99
N PHE A 162 -16.96 -6.96 29.15
CA PHE A 162 -17.63 -6.40 30.32
C PHE A 162 -17.14 -7.04 31.63
N ASP A 163 -17.29 -6.34 32.71
CA ASP A 163 -17.19 -6.84 34.08
C ASP A 163 -18.53 -6.60 34.79
N LEU A 164 -19.22 -7.68 35.13
CA LEU A 164 -20.58 -7.64 35.73
C LEU A 164 -20.58 -7.47 37.26
N ALA A 165 -19.47 -7.22 37.88
CA ALA A 165 -19.47 -6.59 39.20
C ALA A 165 -20.17 -5.21 39.16
N GLU A 166 -20.24 -4.60 37.96
CA GLU A 166 -20.96 -3.39 37.65
C GLU A 166 -22.18 -3.69 36.75
N ASN A 167 -23.27 -2.95 36.94
CA ASN A 167 -24.53 -3.10 36.21
C ASN A 167 -24.30 -3.06 34.67
N HIS A 168 -24.55 -4.18 33.95
CA HIS A 168 -24.38 -4.30 32.49
C HIS A 168 -25.47 -3.57 31.67
N GLY A 169 -26.36 -2.80 32.31
CA GLY A 169 -27.37 -1.97 31.61
C GLY A 169 -28.47 -2.77 30.88
N VAL A 170 -28.68 -4.03 31.23
CA VAL A 170 -29.78 -4.84 30.71
C VAL A 170 -30.75 -5.13 31.86
N GLU A 171 -31.91 -4.46 31.85
CA GLU A 171 -32.95 -4.61 32.89
C GLU A 171 -33.50 -6.04 32.88
N GLY A 172 -33.64 -6.64 34.06
CA GLY A 172 -34.22 -7.96 34.24
C GLY A 172 -33.25 -9.14 33.92
N LEU A 173 -31.99 -8.91 33.68
CA LEU A 173 -31.00 -10.00 33.50
C LEU A 173 -30.77 -10.70 34.85
N ASP A 174 -30.91 -12.06 34.84
CA ASP A 174 -30.70 -12.89 36.04
C ASP A 174 -29.18 -13.08 36.26
N PRO A 175 -28.56 -12.51 37.31
CA PRO A 175 -27.16 -12.67 37.59
C PRO A 175 -26.72 -14.11 37.88
N ASN A 176 -27.65 -15.01 38.20
CA ASN A 176 -27.38 -16.41 38.53
C ASN A 176 -27.33 -17.32 37.29
N GLY A 177 -27.83 -16.86 36.12
CA GLY A 177 -27.83 -17.70 34.93
C GLY A 177 -28.29 -16.92 33.69
N PHE A 178 -27.33 -16.51 32.89
CA PHE A 178 -27.59 -15.82 31.63
C PHE A 178 -26.58 -16.19 30.54
N SER A 179 -26.94 -15.89 29.32
CA SER A 179 -26.04 -16.03 28.19
C SER A 179 -26.12 -14.83 27.24
N ILE A 180 -25.06 -14.56 26.54
CA ILE A 180 -24.99 -13.50 25.54
C ILE A 180 -24.45 -14.09 24.25
N PHE A 181 -25.00 -13.62 23.15
CA PHE A 181 -24.68 -14.05 21.82
C PHE A 181 -24.37 -12.82 20.97
N TRP A 182 -23.10 -12.62 20.61
CA TRP A 182 -22.69 -11.55 19.72
C TRP A 182 -22.49 -12.08 18.30
N ARG A 183 -22.96 -11.32 17.32
CA ARG A 183 -22.83 -11.66 15.90
C ARG A 183 -22.60 -10.40 15.06
N GLY A 184 -21.77 -10.55 14.04
CA GLY A 184 -21.47 -9.51 13.05
C GLY A 184 -20.26 -9.88 12.21
N SER A 185 -19.47 -8.88 11.87
CA SER A 185 -18.23 -9.07 11.12
C SER A 185 -17.06 -8.31 11.74
N LEU A 186 -15.87 -8.82 11.50
CA LEU A 186 -14.61 -8.17 11.74
C LEU A 186 -13.99 -7.77 10.39
N LEU A 187 -13.61 -6.49 10.23
CA LEU A 187 -12.86 -5.98 9.09
C LEU A 187 -11.38 -5.79 9.46
N PRO A 188 -10.48 -6.69 9.06
CA PRO A 188 -9.06 -6.53 9.33
C PRO A 188 -8.49 -5.31 8.59
N PRO A 189 -7.74 -4.41 9.25
CA PRO A 189 -7.12 -3.26 8.59
C PRO A 189 -5.94 -3.61 7.68
N GLU A 190 -5.21 -4.70 7.97
CA GLU A 190 -4.04 -5.14 7.21
C GLU A 190 -4.00 -6.66 7.06
N THR A 191 -3.28 -7.15 6.07
CA THR A 191 -3.11 -8.59 5.82
C THR A 191 -2.02 -9.14 6.74
N GLY A 192 -2.33 -10.22 7.47
CA GLY A 192 -1.33 -10.88 8.34
C GLY A 192 -1.92 -11.83 9.36
N ALA A 193 -1.06 -12.30 10.26
CA ALA A 193 -1.43 -13.17 11.37
C ALA A 193 -1.99 -12.35 12.54
N TYR A 194 -3.24 -12.60 12.88
CA TYR A 194 -3.92 -12.03 14.03
C TYR A 194 -3.98 -13.06 15.15
N GLN A 195 -3.77 -12.62 16.39
CA GLN A 195 -4.05 -13.41 17.56
C GLN A 195 -5.32 -12.88 18.24
N PHE A 196 -6.19 -13.79 18.67
CA PHE A 196 -7.39 -13.45 19.41
C PHE A 196 -7.33 -14.16 20.76
N ARG A 197 -7.83 -13.49 21.79
CA ARG A 197 -7.99 -14.11 23.10
C ARG A 197 -9.29 -13.74 23.78
N VAL A 198 -9.78 -14.66 24.56
CA VAL A 198 -10.89 -14.47 25.49
C VAL A 198 -10.36 -14.69 26.90
N ARG A 199 -10.55 -13.69 27.75
CA ARG A 199 -10.27 -13.79 29.19
C ARG A 199 -11.58 -13.78 29.96
N THR A 200 -11.90 -14.86 30.66
CA THR A 200 -13.16 -15.03 31.39
C THR A 200 -13.03 -16.09 32.46
N PRO A 201 -13.72 -15.98 33.62
CA PRO A 201 -13.95 -17.09 34.55
C PRO A 201 -15.11 -17.99 34.11
N ASN A 202 -15.90 -17.57 33.12
CA ASN A 202 -17.14 -18.18 32.65
C ASN A 202 -16.91 -18.99 31.36
N GLY A 203 -17.97 -19.55 30.78
CA GLY A 203 -17.89 -20.23 29.50
C GLY A 203 -17.95 -19.27 28.33
N ALA A 204 -17.06 -19.46 27.32
CA ALA A 204 -17.11 -18.70 26.08
C ALA A 204 -16.65 -19.53 24.88
N ARG A 205 -17.17 -19.21 23.70
CA ARG A 205 -16.73 -19.77 22.39
C ARG A 205 -16.70 -18.69 21.34
N LEU A 206 -15.63 -18.69 20.54
CA LEU A 206 -15.46 -17.77 19.42
C LEU A 206 -15.41 -18.54 18.11
N TRP A 207 -16.17 -18.09 17.13
CA TRP A 207 -16.04 -18.49 15.72
C TRP A 207 -15.63 -17.28 14.89
N LEU A 208 -14.54 -17.41 14.16
CA LEU A 208 -14.04 -16.42 13.23
C LEU A 208 -13.89 -17.05 11.84
N ASN A 209 -14.45 -16.38 10.84
CA ASN A 209 -14.41 -16.85 9.46
C ASN A 209 -15.03 -18.24 9.23
N HIS A 210 -16.11 -18.56 9.96
CA HIS A 210 -16.89 -19.76 9.83
C HIS A 210 -18.26 -19.48 9.20
N LEU A 211 -18.90 -20.49 8.60
CA LEU A 211 -20.24 -20.36 8.03
C LEU A 211 -21.32 -20.26 9.11
N ASN A 212 -21.13 -20.99 10.20
CA ASN A 212 -22.04 -21.03 11.34
C ASN A 212 -21.35 -21.66 12.56
N SER A 213 -22.03 -21.62 13.70
CA SER A 213 -21.55 -22.19 14.98
C SER A 213 -21.61 -23.73 15.07
N ASN A 214 -21.99 -24.43 13.99
CA ASN A 214 -21.89 -25.90 13.94
C ASN A 214 -20.46 -26.38 13.65
N ALA A 215 -19.61 -25.48 13.11
CA ALA A 215 -18.19 -25.76 12.95
C ALA A 215 -17.45 -25.79 14.31
N GLU A 216 -16.26 -26.35 14.33
CA GLU A 216 -15.41 -26.23 15.51
C GLU A 216 -15.07 -24.76 15.80
N PRO A 217 -15.16 -24.30 17.05
CA PRO A 217 -14.86 -22.92 17.40
C PRO A 217 -13.38 -22.59 17.24
N THR A 218 -13.08 -21.37 16.83
CA THR A 218 -11.71 -20.84 16.80
C THR A 218 -11.10 -20.81 18.20
N ILE A 219 -11.91 -20.51 19.21
CA ILE A 219 -11.56 -20.64 20.63
C ILE A 219 -12.69 -21.38 21.34
N ASP A 220 -12.40 -22.49 22.00
CA ASP A 220 -13.31 -23.20 22.90
C ASP A 220 -12.86 -23.06 24.36
N ALA A 221 -13.59 -22.25 25.09
CA ALA A 221 -13.43 -22.03 26.53
C ALA A 221 -14.76 -22.27 27.25
N TRP A 222 -15.57 -23.25 26.81
CA TRP A 222 -16.94 -23.52 27.27
C TRP A 222 -17.02 -24.23 28.63
N VAL A 223 -16.02 -24.06 29.46
CA VAL A 223 -15.94 -24.70 30.78
C VAL A 223 -15.89 -23.65 31.87
N SER A 224 -16.78 -23.75 32.89
CA SER A 224 -16.67 -22.92 34.07
C SER A 224 -15.39 -23.23 34.87
N SER A 225 -14.77 -22.20 35.40
CA SER A 225 -13.50 -22.29 36.14
C SER A 225 -13.65 -22.15 37.65
N GLY A 226 -14.86 -22.11 38.19
CA GLY A 226 -15.09 -21.85 39.61
C GLY A 226 -14.59 -20.48 40.06
N ASN A 227 -14.91 -19.43 39.28
CA ASN A 227 -14.52 -18.03 39.47
C ASN A 227 -13.01 -17.71 39.28
N THR A 228 -12.26 -18.60 38.68
CA THR A 228 -10.84 -18.33 38.36
C THR A 228 -10.75 -17.77 36.94
N MET A 229 -10.16 -16.57 36.77
CA MET A 229 -9.90 -15.97 35.47
C MET A 229 -9.02 -16.87 34.62
N ARG A 230 -9.41 -17.16 33.41
CA ARG A 230 -8.66 -17.95 32.42
C ARG A 230 -8.49 -17.15 31.15
N GLU A 231 -7.42 -17.47 30.43
CA GLU A 231 -7.14 -16.98 29.11
C GLU A 231 -7.11 -18.13 28.12
N SER A 232 -7.82 -17.99 27.01
CA SER A 232 -7.80 -18.90 25.88
C SER A 232 -7.55 -18.08 24.61
N SER A 233 -6.59 -18.51 23.80
CA SER A 233 -6.17 -17.76 22.60
C SER A 233 -6.02 -18.66 21.38
N SER A 234 -6.12 -18.05 20.20
CA SER A 234 -5.90 -18.70 18.91
C SER A 234 -5.31 -17.69 17.91
N SER A 235 -4.64 -18.21 16.88
CA SER A 235 -4.09 -17.39 15.80
C SER A 235 -4.77 -17.75 14.49
N ILE A 236 -5.10 -16.73 13.70
CA ILE A 236 -5.69 -16.88 12.37
C ILE A 236 -5.07 -15.86 11.40
N PHE A 237 -4.79 -16.29 10.17
CA PHE A 237 -4.36 -15.38 9.12
C PHE A 237 -5.57 -14.72 8.48
N LEU A 238 -5.58 -13.38 8.37
CA LEU A 238 -6.68 -12.59 7.78
C LEU A 238 -6.16 -11.71 6.65
N LEU A 239 -7.05 -11.39 5.72
CA LEU A 239 -6.78 -10.49 4.60
C LEU A 239 -7.31 -9.10 4.90
N GLY A 240 -6.46 -8.09 4.86
CA GLY A 240 -6.84 -6.70 5.04
C GLY A 240 -7.88 -6.26 4.01
N GLY A 241 -8.89 -5.52 4.46
CA GLY A 241 -10.00 -5.08 3.62
C GLY A 241 -11.03 -6.15 3.26
N HIS A 242 -10.91 -7.39 3.80
CA HIS A 242 -11.89 -8.47 3.61
C HIS A 242 -12.56 -8.78 4.95
N ALA A 243 -13.80 -8.36 5.09
CA ALA A 243 -14.58 -8.62 6.30
C ALA A 243 -14.85 -10.13 6.45
N VAL A 244 -14.65 -10.64 7.67
CA VAL A 244 -14.92 -12.03 8.03
C VAL A 244 -16.04 -12.11 9.06
N PRO A 245 -16.92 -13.14 9.01
CA PRO A 245 -17.96 -13.33 9.98
C PRO A 245 -17.36 -13.63 11.35
N LEU A 246 -17.99 -13.03 12.38
CA LEU A 246 -17.64 -13.18 13.78
C LEU A 246 -18.86 -13.57 14.59
N GLU A 247 -18.72 -14.60 15.41
CA GLU A 247 -19.72 -15.07 16.35
C GLU A 247 -19.04 -15.37 17.69
N LEU A 248 -19.49 -14.75 18.79
CA LEU A 248 -18.97 -14.96 20.13
C LEU A 248 -20.12 -15.30 21.07
N HIS A 249 -20.03 -16.44 21.72
CA HIS A 249 -20.99 -16.89 22.72
C HIS A 249 -20.36 -16.78 24.09
N PHE A 250 -21.19 -16.39 25.07
CA PHE A 250 -20.82 -16.29 26.47
C PHE A 250 -21.93 -16.91 27.34
N ILE A 251 -21.53 -17.60 28.39
CA ILE A 251 -22.44 -18.15 29.38
C ILE A 251 -21.91 -17.94 30.79
N SER A 252 -22.77 -17.43 31.68
CA SER A 252 -22.54 -17.43 33.11
C SER A 252 -23.60 -18.28 33.78
N TYR A 253 -23.21 -19.21 34.64
CA TYR A 253 -24.15 -20.09 35.35
C TYR A 253 -23.67 -20.34 36.77
N LYS A 254 -24.42 -19.80 37.74
CA LYS A 254 -24.17 -19.93 39.20
C LYS A 254 -22.77 -19.48 39.63
N GLU A 255 -22.16 -18.59 38.88
CA GLU A 255 -20.88 -18.02 39.18
C GLU A 255 -21.02 -16.70 39.96
N LYS A 256 -20.05 -16.43 40.85
CA LYS A 256 -20.01 -15.19 41.65
C LYS A 256 -19.53 -14.00 40.81
N ILE A 257 -18.72 -14.28 39.78
CA ILE A 257 -18.13 -13.29 38.91
C ILE A 257 -18.56 -13.62 37.48
N SER A 258 -19.08 -12.65 36.77
CA SER A 258 -19.43 -12.75 35.36
C SER A 258 -18.71 -11.67 34.60
N SER A 259 -17.68 -12.05 33.86
CA SER A 259 -16.87 -11.12 33.09
C SER A 259 -16.29 -11.77 31.84
N ILE A 260 -16.09 -10.97 30.80
CA ILE A 260 -15.39 -11.37 29.58
C ILE A 260 -14.61 -10.18 29.06
N ALA A 261 -13.39 -10.43 28.62
CA ALA A 261 -12.62 -9.51 27.78
C ALA A 261 -12.26 -10.23 26.47
N PHE A 262 -12.75 -9.71 25.37
CA PHE A 262 -12.43 -10.16 24.02
C PHE A 262 -11.45 -9.19 23.41
N GLU A 263 -10.26 -9.69 23.13
CA GLU A 263 -9.12 -8.89 22.71
C GLU A 263 -8.44 -9.51 21.48
N TRP A 264 -7.77 -8.68 20.74
CA TRP A 264 -6.92 -9.09 19.65
C TRP A 264 -5.51 -8.52 19.77
N LYS A 265 -4.58 -9.18 19.08
CA LYS A 265 -3.27 -8.65 18.72
C LYS A 265 -3.18 -8.68 17.20
N ALA A 266 -3.35 -7.51 16.56
CA ALA A 266 -3.18 -7.34 15.11
C ALA A 266 -1.68 -7.45 14.74
N PRO A 267 -1.33 -7.66 13.47
CA PRO A 267 0.06 -7.59 13.02
C PRO A 267 0.72 -6.29 13.52
N HIS A 268 1.97 -6.38 13.98
CA HIS A 268 2.73 -5.28 14.59
C HIS A 268 2.05 -4.58 15.79
N GLY A 269 0.99 -5.16 16.34
CA GLY A 269 0.21 -4.61 17.45
C GLY A 269 0.53 -5.29 18.78
N VAL A 270 -0.18 -4.86 19.82
CA VAL A 270 -0.21 -5.45 21.16
C VAL A 270 -1.61 -5.92 21.51
N TRP A 271 -1.76 -6.69 22.58
CA TRP A 271 -3.06 -7.09 23.09
C TRP A 271 -3.89 -5.88 23.50
N GLN A 272 -5.06 -5.75 22.91
CA GLN A 272 -6.02 -4.68 23.19
C GLN A 272 -7.44 -5.12 22.84
N ALA A 273 -8.42 -4.45 23.41
CA ALA A 273 -9.80 -4.56 22.94
C ALA A 273 -9.89 -4.20 21.46
N ILE A 274 -10.72 -4.92 20.72
CA ILE A 274 -10.91 -4.62 19.29
C ILE A 274 -11.58 -3.24 19.15
N PRO A 275 -10.96 -2.27 18.47
CA PRO A 275 -11.59 -0.97 18.28
C PRO A 275 -12.93 -1.10 17.54
N PRO A 276 -14.01 -0.43 18.00
CA PRO A 276 -15.35 -0.62 17.46
C PRO A 276 -15.49 -0.42 15.94
N HIS A 277 -14.70 0.48 15.36
CA HIS A 277 -14.74 0.77 13.93
C HIS A 277 -14.24 -0.38 13.02
N PHE A 278 -13.67 -1.45 13.59
CA PHE A 278 -13.37 -2.70 12.88
C PHE A 278 -14.45 -3.76 13.05
N LEU A 279 -15.46 -3.52 13.89
CA LEU A 279 -16.58 -4.40 14.10
C LEU A 279 -17.83 -3.84 13.40
N PHE A 280 -18.59 -4.70 12.74
CA PHE A 280 -19.79 -4.33 12.00
C PHE A 280 -20.95 -5.23 12.37
N THR A 281 -22.16 -4.66 12.38
CA THR A 281 -23.40 -5.39 12.72
C THR A 281 -23.81 -6.38 11.64
N GLU A 282 -23.51 -6.06 10.38
CA GLU A 282 -23.82 -6.94 9.25
C GLU A 282 -22.86 -8.13 9.20
N SER A 283 -23.40 -9.33 8.95
CA SER A 283 -22.61 -10.55 8.88
C SER A 283 -22.12 -10.77 7.45
N SER A 284 -20.81 -10.74 7.26
CA SER A 284 -20.16 -11.08 5.99
C SER A 284 -20.13 -12.60 5.74
N PRO A 285 -20.00 -13.05 4.51
CA PRO A 285 -19.76 -14.46 4.21
C PRO A 285 -18.34 -14.88 4.62
N LYS A 286 -18.12 -16.18 4.78
CA LYS A 286 -16.79 -16.79 4.97
C LYS A 286 -15.88 -16.43 3.80
N VAL A 287 -14.65 -16.06 4.09
CA VAL A 287 -13.58 -15.74 3.12
C VAL A 287 -12.68 -16.96 2.94
N ALA A 288 -12.41 -17.35 1.71
CA ALA A 288 -11.46 -18.42 1.41
C ALA A 288 -10.03 -17.86 1.50
N ILE A 289 -9.35 -18.13 2.61
CA ILE A 289 -8.02 -17.59 2.90
C ILE A 289 -6.97 -18.65 2.62
N CYS A 290 -6.08 -18.38 1.66
CA CYS A 290 -4.90 -19.20 1.41
C CYS A 290 -3.81 -18.91 2.45
N THR A 291 -3.42 -19.92 3.22
CA THR A 291 -2.39 -19.85 4.25
C THR A 291 -1.01 -20.26 3.76
N THR A 292 -0.92 -20.85 2.56
CA THR A 292 0.36 -21.25 1.95
C THR A 292 1.34 -20.08 1.89
N SER A 293 2.56 -20.29 2.38
CA SER A 293 3.64 -19.31 2.31
C SER A 293 4.20 -19.22 0.90
N PHE A 294 4.38 -18.00 0.41
CA PHE A 294 5.05 -17.69 -0.85
C PHE A 294 6.43 -17.09 -0.59
N PRO A 295 7.40 -17.31 -1.50
CA PRO A 295 8.64 -16.57 -1.46
C PRO A 295 8.37 -15.08 -1.73
N PRO A 296 9.23 -14.16 -1.23
CA PRO A 296 9.07 -12.73 -1.50
C PRO A 296 9.10 -12.43 -2.99
N ASP A 297 8.35 -11.41 -3.40
CA ASP A 297 8.36 -10.90 -4.76
C ASP A 297 9.61 -10.06 -5.03
N ASP A 298 9.93 -9.82 -6.31
CA ASP A 298 11.04 -8.98 -6.71
C ASP A 298 10.77 -7.52 -6.33
N ALA A 299 11.63 -6.93 -5.50
CA ALA A 299 11.59 -5.54 -5.10
C ALA A 299 12.82 -4.74 -5.58
N SER A 300 13.62 -5.29 -6.50
CA SER A 300 14.90 -4.68 -6.98
C SER A 300 14.74 -3.30 -7.62
N MET A 301 13.52 -2.96 -8.07
CA MET A 301 13.18 -1.65 -8.64
C MET A 301 12.58 -0.66 -7.62
N GLY A 302 12.63 -0.98 -6.32
CA GLY A 302 12.05 -0.18 -5.26
C GLY A 302 10.53 -0.37 -5.07
N TYR A 303 9.92 -1.36 -5.73
CA TYR A 303 8.53 -1.77 -5.57
C TYR A 303 8.37 -3.26 -5.88
N GLU A 304 7.37 -3.90 -5.26
CA GLU A 304 7.09 -5.32 -5.46
C GLU A 304 6.50 -5.58 -6.85
N ARG A 305 6.99 -6.63 -7.54
CA ARG A 305 6.50 -7.05 -8.85
C ARG A 305 6.74 -8.54 -9.10
N GLY A 306 5.89 -9.16 -9.91
CA GLY A 306 5.95 -10.56 -10.27
C GLY A 306 6.90 -10.83 -11.47
N SER A 307 8.11 -10.32 -11.46
CA SER A 307 9.05 -10.43 -12.61
C SER A 307 9.80 -11.76 -12.66
N SER A 308 9.91 -12.48 -11.53
CA SER A 308 10.70 -13.71 -11.42
C SER A 308 9.82 -14.94 -11.17
N ILE A 309 10.25 -16.09 -11.71
CA ILE A 309 9.68 -17.40 -11.44
C ILE A 309 10.75 -18.27 -10.82
N SER A 310 10.56 -18.61 -9.54
CA SER A 310 11.42 -19.57 -8.85
C SER A 310 10.71 -20.91 -8.71
N LYS A 311 11.50 -21.96 -8.44
CA LYS A 311 10.94 -23.29 -8.08
C LYS A 311 10.02 -23.17 -6.87
N SER A 312 10.45 -22.44 -5.84
CA SER A 312 9.67 -22.22 -4.60
C SER A 312 8.35 -21.52 -4.87
N TRP A 313 8.31 -20.54 -5.77
CA TRP A 313 7.07 -19.87 -6.16
C TRP A 313 6.10 -20.84 -6.84
N ARG A 314 6.58 -21.66 -7.79
CA ARG A 314 5.76 -22.67 -8.48
C ARG A 314 5.21 -23.71 -7.51
N GLU A 315 6.02 -24.17 -6.55
CA GLU A 315 5.58 -25.09 -5.50
C GLU A 315 4.50 -24.46 -4.61
N ALA A 316 4.66 -23.17 -4.24
CA ALA A 316 3.67 -22.42 -3.47
C ALA A 316 2.33 -22.30 -4.23
N VAL A 317 2.37 -21.97 -5.52
CA VAL A 317 1.16 -21.94 -6.39
C VAL A 317 0.44 -23.29 -6.39
N THR A 318 1.19 -24.39 -6.54
CA THR A 318 0.60 -25.73 -6.53
C THR A 318 -0.05 -26.05 -5.18
N LYS A 319 0.65 -25.76 -4.06
CA LYS A 319 0.12 -25.97 -2.71
C LYS A 319 -1.13 -25.12 -2.45
N SER A 320 -1.10 -23.84 -2.86
CA SER A 320 -2.24 -22.94 -2.70
C SER A 320 -3.46 -23.40 -3.52
N ALA A 321 -3.22 -23.92 -4.73
CA ALA A 321 -4.30 -24.48 -5.56
C ALA A 321 -4.94 -25.71 -4.91
N ILE A 322 -4.15 -26.58 -4.29
CA ILE A 322 -4.65 -27.75 -3.54
C ILE A 322 -5.46 -27.28 -2.31
N GLU A 323 -4.91 -26.34 -1.54
CA GLU A 323 -5.55 -25.77 -0.35
C GLU A 323 -6.92 -25.17 -0.69
N ILE A 324 -6.96 -24.29 -1.71
CA ILE A 324 -8.21 -23.62 -2.11
C ILE A 324 -9.22 -24.62 -2.73
N ALA A 325 -8.76 -25.58 -3.52
CA ALA A 325 -9.66 -26.62 -4.07
C ALA A 325 -10.33 -27.43 -2.95
N GLY A 326 -9.60 -27.71 -1.85
CA GLY A 326 -10.17 -28.32 -0.65
C GLY A 326 -11.22 -27.43 0.01
N LEU A 327 -10.85 -26.16 0.35
CA LEU A 327 -11.76 -25.20 1.00
C LEU A 327 -13.04 -24.93 0.17
N VAL A 328 -12.93 -24.89 -1.15
CA VAL A 328 -14.08 -24.72 -2.05
C VAL A 328 -14.94 -25.97 -2.06
N PHE A 329 -14.33 -27.16 -2.08
CA PHE A 329 -15.10 -28.40 -2.10
C PHE A 329 -15.87 -28.63 -0.80
N ASP A 330 -15.33 -28.24 0.35
CA ASP A 330 -16.02 -28.32 1.64
C ASP A 330 -17.35 -27.52 1.66
N ASP A 331 -17.44 -26.44 0.86
CA ASP A 331 -18.62 -25.59 0.72
C ASP A 331 -19.34 -25.77 -0.64
N ILE A 332 -18.99 -26.79 -1.42
CA ILE A 332 -19.37 -26.92 -2.84
C ILE A 332 -20.87 -26.89 -3.08
N ASP A 333 -21.66 -27.50 -2.18
CA ASP A 333 -23.11 -27.57 -2.33
C ASP A 333 -23.76 -26.18 -2.27
N ALA A 334 -23.29 -25.34 -1.38
CA ALA A 334 -23.73 -23.95 -1.27
C ALA A 334 -23.24 -23.11 -2.46
N LEU A 335 -22.00 -23.28 -2.89
CA LEU A 335 -21.39 -22.50 -3.96
C LEU A 335 -21.99 -22.87 -5.33
N ALA A 336 -22.18 -24.16 -5.61
CA ALA A 336 -22.77 -24.65 -6.85
C ALA A 336 -24.32 -24.70 -6.80
N LYS A 337 -24.94 -24.27 -5.68
CA LYS A 337 -26.40 -24.29 -5.48
C LYS A 337 -27.02 -25.66 -5.78
N THR A 338 -26.47 -26.70 -5.17
CA THR A 338 -26.87 -28.10 -5.35
C THR A 338 -26.95 -28.83 -4.00
N THR A 339 -27.30 -30.08 -4.02
CA THR A 339 -27.27 -31.01 -2.87
C THR A 339 -26.68 -32.34 -3.32
N PRO A 340 -26.21 -33.20 -2.40
CA PRO A 340 -25.68 -34.53 -2.78
C PRO A 340 -26.60 -35.35 -3.65
N ASP A 341 -27.92 -35.29 -3.42
CA ASP A 341 -28.95 -36.08 -4.12
C ASP A 341 -29.62 -35.31 -5.26
N HIS A 342 -29.12 -34.13 -5.66
CA HIS A 342 -29.74 -33.35 -6.74
C HIS A 342 -29.60 -34.05 -8.08
N GLN A 343 -30.67 -34.18 -8.85
CA GLN A 343 -30.71 -34.91 -10.11
C GLN A 343 -29.68 -34.37 -11.13
N ASP A 344 -29.51 -33.04 -11.22
CA ASP A 344 -28.60 -32.38 -12.15
C ASP A 344 -27.26 -31.96 -11.48
N ARG A 345 -26.88 -32.66 -10.38
CA ARG A 345 -25.70 -32.31 -9.59
C ARG A 345 -24.44 -32.16 -10.44
N ILE A 346 -24.17 -33.16 -11.30
CA ILE A 346 -22.94 -33.14 -12.14
C ILE A 346 -22.93 -31.93 -13.06
N GLN A 347 -24.06 -31.63 -13.71
CA GLN A 347 -24.17 -30.44 -14.56
C GLN A 347 -23.91 -29.15 -13.78
N LYS A 348 -24.52 -28.98 -12.58
CA LYS A 348 -24.31 -27.82 -11.74
C LYS A 348 -22.85 -27.65 -11.28
N LEU A 349 -22.18 -28.76 -11.00
CA LEU A 349 -20.76 -28.77 -10.68
C LEU A 349 -19.90 -28.37 -11.87
N GLN A 350 -20.22 -28.82 -13.08
CA GLN A 350 -19.55 -28.40 -14.31
C GLN A 350 -19.76 -26.89 -14.58
N GLU A 351 -21.00 -26.41 -14.43
CA GLU A 351 -21.32 -24.99 -14.57
C GLU A 351 -20.57 -24.12 -13.53
N PHE A 352 -20.51 -24.58 -12.27
CA PHE A 352 -19.71 -23.94 -11.24
C PHE A 352 -18.23 -23.89 -11.60
N CYS A 353 -17.63 -25.01 -12.05
CA CYS A 353 -16.22 -25.05 -12.45
C CYS A 353 -15.95 -24.14 -13.66
N ALA A 354 -16.87 -24.07 -14.61
CA ALA A 354 -16.75 -23.17 -15.76
C ALA A 354 -16.83 -21.69 -15.35
N ASP A 355 -17.76 -21.33 -14.46
CA ASP A 355 -17.87 -19.97 -13.93
C ASP A 355 -16.64 -19.62 -13.06
N PHE A 356 -16.15 -20.56 -12.24
CA PHE A 356 -14.93 -20.40 -11.46
C PHE A 356 -13.70 -20.12 -12.36
N ALA A 357 -13.54 -20.89 -13.42
CA ALA A 357 -12.44 -20.67 -14.37
C ALA A 357 -12.60 -19.34 -15.13
N GLY A 358 -13.83 -18.97 -15.50
CA GLY A 358 -14.13 -17.66 -16.07
C GLY A 358 -13.77 -16.50 -15.14
N GLN A 359 -14.09 -16.62 -13.84
CA GLN A 359 -13.67 -15.66 -12.81
C GLN A 359 -12.16 -15.56 -12.69
N ALA A 360 -11.47 -16.71 -12.61
CA ALA A 360 -10.02 -16.77 -12.52
C ALA A 360 -9.34 -16.12 -13.73
N PHE A 361 -9.86 -16.32 -14.94
CA PHE A 361 -9.36 -15.74 -16.19
C PHE A 361 -9.92 -14.33 -16.45
N SER A 362 -10.84 -13.88 -15.58
CA SER A 362 -11.49 -12.56 -15.63
C SER A 362 -12.20 -12.30 -16.95
N ARG A 363 -12.70 -13.35 -17.60
CA ARG A 363 -13.48 -13.33 -18.85
C ARG A 363 -14.24 -14.64 -19.08
N PRO A 364 -15.30 -14.65 -19.89
CA PRO A 364 -15.94 -15.91 -20.31
C PRO A 364 -14.94 -16.86 -20.98
N LEU A 365 -15.09 -18.15 -20.70
CA LEU A 365 -14.28 -19.18 -21.34
C LEU A 365 -14.63 -19.30 -22.83
N THR A 366 -13.62 -19.57 -23.65
CA THR A 366 -13.83 -20.11 -25.00
C THR A 366 -14.26 -21.57 -24.91
N ASP A 367 -14.82 -22.11 -26.01
CA ASP A 367 -15.22 -23.53 -26.06
C ASP A 367 -14.03 -24.45 -25.78
N ASP A 368 -12.85 -24.16 -26.33
CA ASP A 368 -11.63 -24.93 -26.08
C ASP A 368 -11.18 -24.87 -24.64
N GLN A 369 -11.29 -23.68 -24.00
CA GLN A 369 -10.99 -23.53 -22.59
C GLN A 369 -12.00 -24.32 -21.74
N ARG A 370 -13.30 -24.20 -22.00
CA ARG A 370 -14.32 -24.97 -21.29
C ARG A 370 -14.06 -26.47 -21.41
N LYS A 371 -13.77 -26.92 -22.62
CA LYS A 371 -13.42 -28.34 -22.86
C LYS A 371 -12.23 -28.77 -22.02
N THR A 372 -11.13 -27.99 -22.04
CA THR A 372 -9.86 -28.32 -21.35
C THR A 372 -9.97 -28.29 -19.84
N TYR A 373 -10.57 -27.22 -19.27
CA TYR A 373 -10.58 -26.99 -17.83
C TYR A 373 -11.76 -27.64 -17.11
N VAL A 374 -12.80 -28.08 -17.83
CA VAL A 374 -14.00 -28.66 -17.23
C VAL A 374 -14.38 -30.00 -17.87
N ASP A 375 -14.79 -30.01 -19.15
CA ASP A 375 -15.50 -31.16 -19.72
C ASP A 375 -14.63 -32.41 -19.80
N ASP A 376 -13.39 -32.30 -20.28
CA ASP A 376 -12.45 -33.44 -20.39
C ASP A 376 -12.07 -33.97 -18.99
N ILE A 377 -12.03 -33.10 -17.95
CA ILE A 377 -11.73 -33.53 -16.59
C ILE A 377 -12.89 -34.33 -16.00
N PHE A 378 -14.12 -33.84 -16.16
CA PHE A 378 -15.30 -34.57 -15.69
C PHE A 378 -15.48 -35.91 -16.44
N ALA A 379 -15.21 -35.96 -17.75
CA ALA A 379 -15.23 -37.17 -18.52
C ALA A 379 -14.19 -38.20 -18.06
N ALA A 380 -13.00 -37.76 -17.68
CA ALA A 380 -11.89 -38.61 -17.23
C ALA A 380 -12.06 -39.18 -15.81
N THR A 381 -12.93 -38.62 -14.97
CA THR A 381 -13.07 -39.00 -13.56
C THR A 381 -14.20 -39.96 -13.25
N SER A 382 -14.94 -40.47 -14.28
CA SER A 382 -15.89 -41.61 -14.20
C SER A 382 -16.80 -41.59 -12.97
N HIS A 383 -17.56 -40.47 -12.73
CA HIS A 383 -18.53 -40.28 -11.63
C HIS A 383 -17.98 -39.87 -10.27
N ASP A 384 -16.66 -39.75 -10.10
CA ASP A 384 -16.08 -39.13 -8.90
C ASP A 384 -16.12 -37.60 -8.99
N SER A 385 -17.21 -37.01 -8.51
CA SER A 385 -17.44 -35.56 -8.57
C SER A 385 -16.46 -34.74 -7.73
N GLU A 386 -15.95 -35.29 -6.62
CA GLU A 386 -14.96 -34.62 -5.77
C GLU A 386 -13.63 -34.48 -6.52
N THR A 387 -13.14 -35.58 -7.05
CA THR A 387 -11.90 -35.57 -7.84
C THR A 387 -12.04 -34.68 -9.08
N ALA A 388 -13.19 -34.68 -9.76
CA ALA A 388 -13.45 -33.86 -10.94
C ALA A 388 -13.37 -32.37 -10.60
N VAL A 389 -14.12 -31.93 -9.59
CA VAL A 389 -14.12 -30.52 -9.12
C VAL A 389 -12.73 -30.10 -8.69
N LYS A 390 -12.08 -30.84 -7.77
CA LYS A 390 -10.75 -30.48 -7.27
C LYS A 390 -9.71 -30.37 -8.39
N ARG A 391 -9.70 -31.31 -9.36
CA ARG A 391 -8.79 -31.25 -10.52
C ARG A 391 -9.07 -30.06 -11.43
N SER A 392 -10.32 -29.76 -11.71
CA SER A 392 -10.72 -28.60 -12.51
C SER A 392 -10.25 -27.28 -11.86
N LEU A 393 -10.50 -27.12 -10.56
CA LEU A 393 -10.05 -25.94 -9.81
C LEU A 393 -8.52 -25.83 -9.77
N MET A 394 -7.81 -26.94 -9.49
CA MET A 394 -6.35 -26.94 -9.46
C MET A 394 -5.75 -26.62 -10.83
N LEU A 395 -6.27 -27.17 -11.91
CA LEU A 395 -5.81 -26.86 -13.26
C LEU A 395 -6.04 -25.39 -13.60
N THR A 396 -7.19 -24.84 -13.24
CA THR A 396 -7.52 -23.41 -13.40
C THR A 396 -6.55 -22.54 -12.65
N LEU A 397 -6.30 -22.79 -11.36
CA LEU A 397 -5.48 -21.97 -10.49
C LEU A 397 -3.96 -22.08 -10.76
N THR A 398 -3.53 -23.13 -11.49
CA THR A 398 -2.15 -23.27 -11.98
C THR A 398 -1.97 -22.83 -13.43
N SER A 399 -3.05 -22.42 -14.09
CA SER A 399 -3.05 -21.99 -15.48
C SER A 399 -2.28 -20.68 -15.69
N PRO A 400 -1.52 -20.54 -16.79
CA PRO A 400 -0.96 -19.25 -17.20
C PRO A 400 -1.99 -18.13 -17.33
N TYR A 401 -3.22 -18.41 -17.74
CA TYR A 401 -4.31 -17.43 -17.85
C TYR A 401 -4.70 -16.81 -16.51
N PHE A 402 -4.57 -17.55 -15.41
CA PHE A 402 -4.76 -17.00 -14.06
C PHE A 402 -3.51 -16.30 -13.56
N LEU A 403 -2.34 -16.94 -13.73
CA LEU A 403 -1.10 -16.48 -13.12
C LEU A 403 -0.49 -15.25 -13.81
N TYR A 404 -0.78 -15.03 -15.10
CA TYR A 404 -0.23 -13.95 -15.92
C TYR A 404 -1.33 -13.10 -16.55
N PRO A 405 -1.83 -12.07 -15.86
CA PRO A 405 -2.94 -11.25 -16.33
C PRO A 405 -2.76 -10.68 -17.73
N SER A 406 -1.51 -10.38 -18.12
CA SER A 406 -1.16 -9.84 -19.43
C SER A 406 -1.40 -10.81 -20.61
N LEU A 407 -1.63 -12.09 -20.36
CA LEU A 407 -2.00 -13.08 -21.39
C LEU A 407 -3.49 -13.05 -21.73
N ASN A 408 -4.31 -12.37 -20.94
CA ASN A 408 -5.76 -12.28 -21.14
C ASN A 408 -6.11 -11.19 -22.16
N LEU A 409 -5.82 -11.45 -23.43
CA LEU A 409 -6.09 -10.58 -24.56
C LEU A 409 -7.28 -11.13 -25.39
N ASN A 410 -7.85 -10.30 -26.26
CA ASN A 410 -8.87 -10.73 -27.23
C ASN A 410 -8.25 -11.61 -28.34
N ALA A 411 -9.07 -12.07 -29.28
CA ALA A 411 -8.63 -12.94 -30.37
C ALA A 411 -7.58 -12.28 -31.31
N GLU A 412 -7.56 -10.94 -31.38
CA GLU A 412 -6.58 -10.16 -32.15
C GLU A 412 -5.29 -9.84 -31.35
N GLY A 413 -5.16 -10.39 -30.13
CA GLY A 413 -4.02 -10.11 -29.25
C GLY A 413 -4.00 -8.70 -28.65
N LYS A 414 -5.16 -8.02 -28.58
CA LYS A 414 -5.30 -6.66 -28.07
C LYS A 414 -6.07 -6.63 -26.75
N PRO A 415 -5.78 -5.66 -25.86
CA PRO A 415 -6.60 -5.43 -24.68
C PRO A 415 -8.05 -5.10 -25.06
N ASP A 416 -8.98 -5.80 -24.45
CA ASP A 416 -10.42 -5.54 -24.51
C ASP A 416 -10.95 -5.04 -23.15
N ASP A 417 -12.25 -4.87 -23.02
CA ASP A 417 -12.84 -4.38 -21.77
C ASP A 417 -12.64 -5.34 -20.59
N TYR A 418 -12.53 -6.63 -20.83
CA TYR A 418 -12.19 -7.60 -19.77
C TYR A 418 -10.74 -7.41 -19.29
N THR A 419 -9.79 -7.22 -20.22
CA THR A 419 -8.39 -6.92 -19.89
C THR A 419 -8.29 -5.62 -19.09
N ARG A 420 -9.04 -4.57 -19.51
CA ARG A 420 -9.06 -3.27 -18.83
C ARG A 420 -9.67 -3.38 -17.42
N ALA A 421 -10.75 -4.13 -17.26
CA ALA A 421 -11.37 -4.40 -15.98
C ALA A 421 -10.40 -5.13 -15.03
N LEU A 422 -9.71 -6.15 -15.51
CA LEU A 422 -8.70 -6.88 -14.74
C LEU A 422 -7.56 -5.97 -14.32
N ASN A 423 -7.01 -5.16 -15.24
CA ASN A 423 -5.94 -4.21 -14.92
C ASN A 423 -6.39 -3.20 -13.86
N LEU A 424 -7.59 -2.63 -13.97
CA LEU A 424 -8.15 -1.72 -12.99
C LEU A 424 -8.29 -2.38 -11.61
N SER A 425 -8.78 -3.60 -11.57
CA SER A 425 -8.98 -4.34 -10.33
C SER A 425 -7.63 -4.69 -9.66
N LEU A 426 -6.64 -5.13 -10.42
CA LEU A 426 -5.30 -5.37 -9.90
C LEU A 426 -4.64 -4.09 -9.38
N GLN A 427 -4.86 -2.96 -10.04
CA GLN A 427 -4.29 -1.68 -9.62
C GLN A 427 -4.90 -1.15 -8.32
N LEU A 428 -6.20 -1.27 -8.14
CA LEU A 428 -6.89 -0.68 -6.99
C LEU A 428 -7.09 -1.66 -5.82
N TRP A 429 -7.22 -2.96 -6.09
CA TRP A 429 -7.59 -3.98 -5.10
C TRP A 429 -6.58 -5.12 -4.94
N ASP A 430 -5.56 -5.20 -5.81
CA ASP A 430 -4.67 -6.36 -5.91
C ASP A 430 -5.44 -7.68 -6.14
N SER A 431 -6.54 -7.64 -6.89
CA SER A 431 -7.44 -8.78 -7.06
C SER A 431 -8.10 -8.80 -8.43
N ILE A 432 -8.89 -9.84 -8.69
CA ILE A 432 -9.73 -9.95 -9.87
C ILE A 432 -10.92 -8.97 -9.82
N PRO A 433 -11.58 -8.68 -10.96
CA PRO A 433 -12.81 -7.89 -11.00
C PRO A 433 -13.92 -8.51 -10.14
N ASP A 434 -14.73 -7.65 -9.53
CA ASP A 434 -16.00 -8.06 -8.94
C ASP A 434 -17.10 -8.17 -10.00
N ARG A 435 -18.24 -8.75 -9.64
CA ARG A 435 -19.38 -8.93 -10.55
C ARG A 435 -19.87 -7.64 -11.24
N PRO A 436 -19.99 -6.48 -10.54
CA PRO A 436 -20.32 -5.22 -11.20
C PRO A 436 -19.31 -4.81 -12.28
N LEU A 437 -18.01 -4.97 -12.00
CA LEU A 437 -16.95 -4.61 -12.96
C LEU A 437 -16.91 -5.58 -14.16
N GLU A 438 -17.13 -6.88 -13.94
CA GLU A 438 -17.29 -7.87 -15.00
C GLU A 438 -18.50 -7.58 -15.90
N GLN A 439 -19.63 -7.21 -15.29
CA GLN A 439 -20.82 -6.85 -16.05
C GLN A 439 -20.61 -5.57 -16.88
N ALA A 440 -19.87 -4.60 -16.35
CA ALA A 440 -19.48 -3.41 -17.10
C ALA A 440 -18.58 -3.78 -18.29
N ALA A 441 -17.61 -4.69 -18.09
CA ALA A 441 -16.77 -5.20 -19.18
C ALA A 441 -17.58 -5.94 -20.25
N ALA A 442 -18.49 -6.82 -19.84
CA ALA A 442 -19.36 -7.57 -20.77
C ALA A 442 -20.26 -6.68 -21.65
N LYS A 443 -20.61 -5.49 -21.17
CA LYS A 443 -21.44 -4.51 -21.92
C LYS A 443 -20.60 -3.51 -22.72
N GLY A 444 -19.28 -3.62 -22.74
CA GLY A 444 -18.39 -2.67 -23.41
C GLY A 444 -18.26 -1.31 -22.69
N GLY A 445 -18.69 -1.24 -21.41
CA GLY A 445 -18.74 -0.01 -20.64
C GLY A 445 -17.40 0.46 -20.07
N ILE A 446 -16.40 -0.43 -20.02
CA ILE A 446 -15.07 -0.06 -19.49
C ILE A 446 -14.32 0.84 -20.48
N ASN A 447 -14.64 0.80 -21.75
CA ASN A 447 -14.07 1.69 -22.74
C ASN A 447 -14.69 3.10 -22.71
N ASP A 448 -15.90 3.25 -22.19
CA ASP A 448 -16.53 4.56 -21.98
C ASP A 448 -15.87 5.30 -20.82
N HIS A 449 -15.57 6.59 -21.03
CA HIS A 449 -14.84 7.42 -20.05
C HIS A 449 -15.63 7.60 -18.74
N ASN A 450 -16.93 7.87 -18.83
CA ASN A 450 -17.76 8.17 -17.66
C ASN A 450 -17.97 6.90 -16.83
N HIS A 451 -18.34 5.79 -17.47
CA HIS A 451 -18.50 4.52 -16.79
C HIS A 451 -17.20 4.01 -16.15
N PHE A 452 -16.04 4.28 -16.79
CA PHE A 452 -14.74 3.95 -16.22
C PHE A 452 -14.48 4.77 -14.95
N GLN A 453 -14.77 6.07 -15.00
CA GLN A 453 -14.62 6.97 -13.85
C GLN A 453 -15.54 6.57 -12.68
N GLU A 454 -16.82 6.26 -12.95
CA GLU A 454 -17.78 5.78 -11.95
C GLU A 454 -17.28 4.51 -11.25
N ASN A 455 -16.68 3.56 -12.00
CA ASN A 455 -16.10 2.37 -11.42
C ASN A 455 -14.89 2.70 -10.54
N ILE A 456 -13.99 3.60 -10.93
CA ILE A 456 -12.87 4.04 -10.10
C ILE A 456 -13.39 4.63 -8.78
N GLU A 457 -14.35 5.55 -8.83
CA GLU A 457 -14.91 6.19 -7.63
C GLU A 457 -15.57 5.19 -6.68
N ARG A 458 -16.30 4.21 -7.22
CA ARG A 458 -16.85 3.10 -6.44
C ARG A 458 -15.74 2.27 -5.80
N MET A 459 -14.72 1.93 -6.58
CA MET A 459 -13.62 1.07 -6.15
C MET A 459 -12.73 1.72 -5.09
N LEU A 460 -12.54 3.03 -5.14
CA LEU A 460 -11.77 3.78 -4.13
C LEU A 460 -12.45 3.80 -2.76
N LYS A 461 -13.77 3.64 -2.69
CA LYS A 461 -14.52 3.55 -1.43
C LYS A 461 -14.41 2.16 -0.76
N ASP A 462 -13.95 1.17 -1.49
CA ASP A 462 -13.82 -0.21 -0.99
C ASP A 462 -12.64 -0.33 -0.01
N PRO A 463 -12.79 -1.02 1.13
CA PRO A 463 -11.71 -1.23 2.10
C PRO A 463 -10.44 -1.86 1.51
N ARG A 464 -10.55 -2.64 0.42
CA ARG A 464 -9.39 -3.21 -0.29
C ARG A 464 -8.49 -2.15 -0.89
N ALA A 465 -9.08 -1.06 -1.43
CA ALA A 465 -8.32 0.07 -1.95
C ALA A 465 -7.64 0.83 -0.80
N GLN A 466 -8.33 1.01 0.32
CA GLN A 466 -7.77 1.67 1.50
C GLN A 466 -6.54 0.93 2.03
N GLU A 467 -6.62 -0.39 2.16
CA GLU A 467 -5.48 -1.22 2.58
C GLU A 467 -4.31 -1.14 1.60
N LYS A 468 -4.59 -1.21 0.28
CA LYS A 468 -3.54 -1.11 -0.74
C LYS A 468 -2.81 0.25 -0.68
N ILE A 469 -3.54 1.34 -0.54
CA ILE A 469 -2.94 2.69 -0.44
C ILE A 469 -2.20 2.87 0.90
N GLN A 470 -2.71 2.33 2.01
CA GLN A 470 -1.97 2.32 3.27
C GLN A 470 -0.63 1.60 3.11
N ARG A 471 -0.62 0.42 2.49
CA ARG A 471 0.61 -0.34 2.21
C ARG A 471 1.57 0.42 1.30
N PHE A 472 1.06 1.18 0.31
CA PHE A 472 1.86 2.10 -0.49
C PHE A 472 2.65 3.08 0.38
N PHE A 473 2.03 3.73 1.34
CA PHE A 473 2.71 4.70 2.21
C PHE A 473 3.80 4.05 3.06
N PHE A 474 3.55 2.87 3.61
CA PHE A 474 4.58 2.15 4.36
C PHE A 474 5.76 1.74 3.47
N GLN A 475 5.50 1.36 2.23
CA GLN A 475 6.53 1.04 1.24
C GLN A 475 7.29 2.29 0.78
N TRP A 476 6.57 3.34 0.37
CA TRP A 476 7.16 4.61 -0.07
C TRP A 476 8.09 5.22 0.98
N LEU A 477 7.70 5.17 2.25
CA LEU A 477 8.46 5.70 3.37
C LEU A 477 9.47 4.70 3.96
N ASN A 478 9.65 3.55 3.31
CA ASN A 478 10.60 2.50 3.72
C ASN A 478 10.38 1.99 5.15
N LEU A 479 9.12 1.91 5.60
CA LEU A 479 8.73 1.48 6.94
C LEU A 479 8.54 -0.03 7.05
N ASN A 480 8.32 -0.74 5.93
CA ASN A 480 8.15 -2.20 5.90
C ASN A 480 9.41 -2.96 6.34
N GLU A 481 10.59 -2.34 6.23
CA GLU A 481 11.88 -2.91 6.64
C GLU A 481 12.27 -2.51 8.08
N LYS A 482 11.39 -1.83 8.81
CA LYS A 482 11.62 -1.32 10.16
C LYS A 482 10.81 -2.12 11.18
N ASP A 483 11.16 -3.39 11.35
CA ASP A 483 10.44 -4.29 12.26
C ASP A 483 10.76 -4.02 13.73
N ASP A 484 11.99 -3.60 14.03
CA ASP A 484 12.44 -3.28 15.39
C ASP A 484 12.56 -1.76 15.60
N LEU A 485 11.58 -1.20 16.31
CA LEU A 485 11.56 0.20 16.75
C LEU A 485 11.88 0.37 18.23
N THR A 486 12.37 -0.67 18.89
CA THR A 486 12.70 -0.62 20.31
C THR A 486 13.81 0.39 20.60
N LYS A 487 13.77 0.98 21.78
CA LYS A 487 14.73 1.98 22.25
C LYS A 487 15.29 1.59 23.59
N ASP A 488 16.43 2.18 23.94
CA ASP A 488 17.06 1.99 25.23
C ASP A 488 16.15 2.50 26.36
N ASN A 489 15.77 1.60 27.27
CA ASN A 489 14.87 1.92 28.39
C ASN A 489 15.48 2.89 29.42
N GLN A 490 16.81 3.02 29.48
CA GLN A 490 17.45 4.00 30.37
C GLN A 490 17.37 5.40 29.74
N ALA A 491 17.58 5.50 28.43
CA ALA A 491 17.47 6.75 27.71
C ALA A 491 16.01 7.21 27.53
N PHE A 492 15.09 6.24 27.33
CA PHE A 492 13.68 6.50 27.02
C PHE A 492 12.73 5.67 27.90
N PRO A 493 12.67 6.00 29.22
CA PRO A 493 11.80 5.26 30.14
C PRO A 493 10.31 5.32 29.70
N GLY A 494 9.65 4.17 29.65
CA GLY A 494 8.23 4.07 29.27
C GLY A 494 7.96 4.03 27.77
N PHE A 495 8.99 3.99 26.94
CA PHE A 495 8.85 3.74 25.51
C PHE A 495 8.86 2.23 25.25
N ASP A 496 7.68 1.62 25.23
CA ASP A 496 7.46 0.19 25.17
C ASP A 496 6.75 -0.25 23.86
N GLU A 497 6.54 -1.57 23.70
CA GLU A 497 5.83 -2.13 22.55
C GLU A 497 4.43 -1.54 22.37
N ALA A 498 3.74 -1.22 23.47
CA ALA A 498 2.40 -0.61 23.39
C ALA A 498 2.46 0.83 22.85
N THR A 499 3.52 1.57 23.19
CA THR A 499 3.78 2.91 22.63
C THR A 499 4.09 2.84 21.14
N ILE A 500 4.89 1.85 20.71
CA ILE A 500 5.21 1.62 19.29
C ILE A 500 3.95 1.27 18.49
N ALA A 501 3.10 0.39 19.03
CA ALA A 501 1.82 0.03 18.40
C ALA A 501 0.86 1.24 18.29
N ASP A 502 0.81 2.07 19.33
CA ASP A 502 0.03 3.31 19.32
C ASP A 502 0.58 4.31 18.29
N LEU A 503 1.90 4.44 18.13
CA LEU A 503 2.52 5.27 17.10
C LEU A 503 2.15 4.82 15.69
N ARG A 504 2.17 3.50 15.43
CA ARG A 504 1.75 2.93 14.15
C ARG A 504 0.26 3.23 13.88
N THR A 505 -0.57 3.07 14.89
CA THR A 505 -2.01 3.38 14.81
C THR A 505 -2.24 4.87 14.52
N SER A 506 -1.55 5.75 15.23
CA SER A 506 -1.59 7.21 15.01
C SER A 506 -1.19 7.54 13.57
N PHE A 507 -0.11 6.96 13.08
CA PHE A 507 0.37 7.17 11.72
C PHE A 507 -0.64 6.69 10.66
N SER A 508 -1.21 5.51 10.83
CA SER A 508 -2.26 5.00 9.94
C SER A 508 -3.50 5.89 9.93
N ARG A 509 -3.92 6.41 11.10
CA ARG A 509 -5.03 7.38 11.18
C ARG A 509 -4.71 8.70 10.47
N PHE A 510 -3.50 9.21 10.65
CA PHE A 510 -3.03 10.41 9.96
C PHE A 510 -3.10 10.26 8.44
N LEU A 511 -2.61 9.14 7.90
CA LEU A 511 -2.69 8.84 6.47
C LEU A 511 -4.14 8.74 5.99
N ASN A 512 -4.99 8.00 6.72
CA ASN A 512 -6.39 7.83 6.35
C ASN A 512 -7.16 9.16 6.37
N GLN A 513 -6.95 10.01 7.38
CA GLN A 513 -7.57 11.32 7.47
C GLN A 513 -7.13 12.26 6.32
N THR A 514 -5.90 12.12 5.84
CA THR A 514 -5.40 12.95 4.72
C THR A 514 -5.90 12.41 3.37
N VAL A 515 -5.68 11.12 3.11
CA VAL A 515 -5.94 10.53 1.79
C VAL A 515 -7.43 10.40 1.49
N TRP A 516 -8.24 10.04 2.50
CA TRP A 516 -9.67 9.79 2.34
C TRP A 516 -10.54 10.99 2.77
N SER A 517 -9.91 12.16 3.01
CA SER A 517 -10.65 13.43 3.14
C SER A 517 -11.27 13.84 1.80
N GLU A 518 -12.23 14.76 1.85
CA GLU A 518 -12.85 15.34 0.66
C GLU A 518 -11.82 16.05 -0.25
N GLN A 519 -10.84 16.74 0.33
CA GLN A 519 -9.76 17.41 -0.41
C GLN A 519 -8.70 16.44 -0.90
N SER A 520 -8.37 15.38 -0.14
CA SER A 520 -7.31 14.41 -0.45
C SER A 520 -5.99 15.06 -0.88
N ASP A 521 -5.62 16.14 -0.19
CA ASP A 521 -4.52 17.02 -0.61
C ASP A 521 -3.16 16.49 -0.14
N TYR A 522 -2.28 16.17 -1.07
CA TYR A 522 -0.89 15.75 -0.84
C TYR A 522 -0.13 16.70 0.08
N ARG A 523 -0.36 18.00 -0.02
CA ARG A 523 0.35 19.00 0.78
C ARG A 523 0.05 18.89 2.27
N GLN A 524 -1.12 18.33 2.64
CA GLN A 524 -1.47 18.06 4.04
C GLN A 524 -0.62 16.95 4.66
N LEU A 525 0.00 16.09 3.86
CA LEU A 525 0.98 15.14 4.38
C LEU A 525 2.15 15.86 5.10
N PHE A 526 2.47 17.08 4.70
CA PHE A 526 3.59 17.87 5.23
C PHE A 526 3.17 19.07 6.06
N ASN A 527 2.01 19.65 5.75
CA ASN A 527 1.55 20.90 6.38
C ASN A 527 0.54 20.68 7.51
N SER A 528 0.09 19.44 7.78
CA SER A 528 -0.88 19.19 8.85
C SER A 528 -0.31 19.63 10.22
N PRO A 529 -1.03 20.51 10.94
CA PRO A 529 -0.58 21.00 12.24
C PRO A 529 -0.89 20.01 13.38
N GLU A 530 -1.71 19.00 13.13
CA GLU A 530 -2.21 18.08 14.15
C GLU A 530 -1.92 16.63 13.76
N LEU A 531 -1.61 15.81 14.76
CA LEU A 531 -1.44 14.38 14.63
C LEU A 531 -2.52 13.68 15.47
N PRO A 532 -3.17 12.62 14.95
CA PRO A 532 -4.21 11.89 15.67
C PRO A 532 -3.59 10.99 16.75
N LEU A 533 -3.16 11.57 17.86
CA LEU A 533 -2.54 10.84 18.96
C LEU A 533 -3.55 9.99 19.73
N THR A 534 -3.10 8.90 20.31
CA THR A 534 -3.85 8.13 21.30
C THR A 534 -3.66 8.75 22.70
N PRO A 535 -4.52 8.46 23.69
CA PRO A 535 -4.36 8.99 25.05
C PRO A 535 -3.02 8.65 25.71
N ARG A 536 -2.36 7.56 25.32
CA ARG A 536 -1.01 7.22 25.76
C ARG A 536 0.01 8.16 25.14
N LEU A 537 -0.08 8.40 23.82
CA LEU A 537 0.83 9.26 23.08
C LEU A 537 0.70 10.74 23.50
N GLU A 538 -0.53 11.21 23.79
CA GLU A 538 -0.75 12.56 24.29
C GLU A 538 0.02 12.86 25.60
N LYS A 539 0.19 11.83 26.44
CA LYS A 539 0.99 11.97 27.67
C LYS A 539 2.49 12.02 27.41
N LEU A 540 2.95 11.34 26.36
CA LEU A 540 4.37 11.22 26.01
C LEU A 540 4.84 12.40 25.14
N TYR A 541 3.98 12.84 24.20
CA TYR A 541 4.24 13.90 23.27
C TYR A 541 3.46 15.15 23.66
N GLN A 542 4.03 15.99 24.51
CA GLN A 542 3.46 17.32 24.78
C GLN A 542 3.45 18.09 23.46
N GLN A 543 2.32 18.73 23.14
CA GLN A 543 2.20 19.56 21.94
C GLN A 543 3.29 20.64 22.00
N GLY A 544 4.36 20.45 21.29
CA GLY A 544 5.49 21.32 21.21
C GLY A 544 5.88 21.57 19.78
N ALA A 545 5.98 22.80 19.45
CA ALA A 545 6.75 23.43 18.41
C ALA A 545 6.84 22.74 17.02
N ASN A 546 6.21 23.36 16.05
CA ASN A 546 6.43 23.21 14.61
C ASN A 546 6.09 21.84 13.98
N PRO A 547 4.88 21.31 14.16
CA PRO A 547 4.49 20.10 13.41
C PRO A 547 4.59 20.36 11.90
N ALA A 548 5.13 19.38 11.20
CA ALA A 548 5.28 19.35 9.75
C ALA A 548 4.78 17.99 9.23
N GLY A 549 3.56 17.65 9.60
CA GLY A 549 2.89 16.42 9.18
C GLY A 549 3.74 15.18 9.40
N LEU A 550 3.92 14.37 8.34
CA LEU A 550 4.70 13.14 8.37
C LEU A 550 6.19 13.36 8.70
N LEU A 551 6.78 14.53 8.39
CA LEU A 551 8.20 14.79 8.65
C LEU A 551 8.53 14.78 10.14
N THR A 552 7.58 15.19 10.98
CA THR A 552 7.71 15.26 12.43
C THR A 552 6.84 14.23 13.15
N HIS A 553 6.22 13.31 12.40
CA HIS A 553 5.44 12.23 13.02
C HIS A 553 6.36 11.33 13.86
N PRO A 554 6.09 11.12 15.16
CA PRO A 554 6.99 10.36 16.03
C PRO A 554 7.29 8.94 15.53
N TYR A 555 6.35 8.29 14.86
CA TYR A 555 6.57 6.97 14.23
C TYR A 555 7.72 7.02 13.21
N ILE A 556 7.71 8.01 12.31
CA ILE A 556 8.76 8.22 11.31
C ILE A 556 10.10 8.55 11.95
N LEU A 557 10.10 9.49 12.89
CA LEU A 557 11.34 9.90 13.57
C LEU A 557 11.97 8.77 14.36
N THR A 558 11.15 7.91 14.99
CA THR A 558 11.60 6.71 15.68
C THR A 558 12.19 5.67 14.72
N ALA A 559 11.53 5.44 13.57
CA ALA A 559 11.98 4.48 12.58
C ALA A 559 13.35 4.81 11.97
N PHE A 560 13.69 6.11 11.90
CA PHE A 560 14.95 6.60 11.37
C PHE A 560 15.87 7.19 12.45
N SER A 561 15.94 6.51 13.58
CA SER A 561 16.84 6.83 14.71
C SER A 561 17.55 5.58 15.21
N TYR A 562 18.71 5.75 15.84
CA TYR A 562 19.39 4.67 16.53
C TYR A 562 18.63 4.23 17.79
N HIS A 563 19.10 3.19 18.45
CA HIS A 563 18.47 2.64 19.64
C HIS A 563 18.46 3.64 20.81
N ASN A 564 19.51 4.43 20.97
CA ASN A 564 19.71 5.38 22.08
C ASN A 564 19.82 6.86 21.68
N GLN A 565 19.85 7.17 20.39
CA GLN A 565 20.09 8.54 19.91
C GLN A 565 19.53 8.79 18.51
N THR A 566 19.50 10.06 18.07
CA THR A 566 19.05 10.43 16.72
C THR A 566 19.99 9.91 15.63
N SER A 567 19.51 9.92 14.39
CA SER A 567 20.34 9.63 13.21
C SER A 567 20.04 10.64 12.10
N PRO A 568 20.71 11.77 12.06
CA PRO A 568 20.57 12.74 10.98
C PRO A 568 20.81 12.13 9.60
N ILE A 569 21.79 11.23 9.49
CA ILE A 569 22.12 10.56 8.23
C ILE A 569 20.93 9.73 7.74
N HIS A 570 20.34 8.86 8.59
CA HIS A 570 19.20 8.04 8.18
C HIS A 570 17.97 8.90 7.84
N ARG A 571 17.67 9.92 8.67
CA ARG A 571 16.60 10.89 8.40
C ARG A 571 16.83 11.62 7.08
N GLY A 572 18.04 12.10 6.85
CA GLY A 572 18.42 12.82 5.63
C GLY A 572 18.36 11.96 4.37
N VAL A 573 18.88 10.72 4.42
CA VAL A 573 18.88 9.80 3.27
C VAL A 573 17.46 9.46 2.84
N TYR A 574 16.60 9.05 3.79
CA TYR A 574 15.24 8.66 3.44
C TYR A 574 14.43 9.81 2.87
N LEU A 575 14.54 11.00 3.47
CA LEU A 575 13.84 12.20 2.99
C LEU A 575 14.34 12.65 1.63
N SER A 576 15.66 12.65 1.43
CA SER A 576 16.24 13.00 0.13
C SER A 576 15.74 12.08 -0.99
N ARG A 577 15.79 10.76 -0.77
CA ARG A 577 15.44 9.78 -1.82
C ARG A 577 13.95 9.66 -2.05
N ASN A 578 13.20 9.47 -0.97
CA ASN A 578 11.80 9.05 -1.07
C ASN A 578 10.85 10.25 -1.16
N VAL A 579 11.14 11.33 -0.42
CA VAL A 579 10.26 12.50 -0.38
C VAL A 579 10.66 13.55 -1.41
N LEU A 580 11.95 13.95 -1.43
CA LEU A 580 12.44 15.00 -2.32
C LEU A 580 12.87 14.49 -3.71
N GLY A 581 12.90 13.16 -3.93
CA GLY A 581 13.25 12.58 -5.22
C GLY A 581 14.74 12.70 -5.62
N ARG A 582 15.62 13.11 -4.69
CA ARG A 582 17.04 13.32 -4.98
C ARG A 582 17.74 12.00 -5.25
N PHE A 583 18.51 11.99 -6.32
CA PHE A 583 19.34 10.84 -6.62
C PHE A 583 20.61 10.84 -5.75
N LEU A 584 20.74 9.83 -4.90
CA LEU A 584 21.94 9.58 -4.10
C LEU A 584 22.58 8.28 -4.58
N LYS A 585 23.80 8.34 -5.08
CA LYS A 585 24.57 7.13 -5.43
C LYS A 585 24.78 6.26 -4.17
N PRO A 586 24.81 4.92 -4.30
CA PRO A 586 25.24 4.08 -3.20
C PRO A 586 26.66 4.49 -2.76
N PRO A 587 26.94 4.52 -1.43
CA PRO A 587 28.30 4.86 -0.98
C PRO A 587 29.28 3.80 -1.47
N PRO A 588 30.49 4.18 -1.92
CA PRO A 588 31.52 3.24 -2.35
C PRO A 588 32.00 2.34 -1.19
N LYS A 589 31.87 2.81 0.04
CA LYS A 589 32.14 2.09 1.27
C LYS A 589 31.15 2.54 2.32
N ALA A 590 30.43 1.60 2.94
CA ALA A 590 29.62 1.88 4.12
C ALA A 590 30.55 2.10 5.32
N ILE A 591 30.43 3.26 5.96
CA ILE A 591 31.09 3.57 7.24
C ILE A 591 30.02 3.46 8.31
N GLU A 592 30.23 2.55 9.26
CA GLU A 592 29.36 2.39 10.41
C GLU A 592 29.58 3.55 11.39
N PHE A 593 28.51 4.21 11.81
CA PHE A 593 28.58 5.20 12.89
C PHE A 593 28.78 4.49 14.22
N LYS A 594 29.84 4.81 14.94
CA LYS A 594 30.12 4.31 16.30
C LYS A 594 30.29 5.50 17.24
N ASP A 595 29.36 5.67 18.15
CA ASP A 595 29.34 6.77 19.09
C ASP A 595 30.63 6.85 19.95
N SER A 596 31.21 5.68 20.29
CA SER A 596 32.47 5.56 21.03
C SER A 596 33.70 6.17 20.33
N ASP A 597 33.64 6.40 19.03
CA ASP A 597 34.75 6.95 18.25
C ASP A 597 34.84 8.49 18.36
N PHE A 598 33.83 9.11 18.99
CA PHE A 598 33.73 10.57 19.12
C PHE A 598 33.87 11.03 20.55
N ASN A 599 34.23 12.32 20.73
CA ASN A 599 34.17 12.96 22.02
C ASN A 599 32.70 12.95 22.54
N PRO A 600 32.45 12.42 23.74
CA PRO A 600 31.10 12.31 24.30
C PRO A 600 30.39 13.65 24.55
N HIS A 601 31.14 14.78 24.54
CA HIS A 601 30.58 16.13 24.69
C HIS A 601 30.11 16.75 23.39
N LEU A 602 30.35 16.10 22.21
CA LEU A 602 29.87 16.56 20.93
C LEU A 602 28.39 16.22 20.76
N THR A 603 27.62 17.16 20.22
CA THR A 603 26.24 16.92 19.75
C THR A 603 26.25 15.94 18.57
N MET A 604 25.10 15.33 18.28
CA MET A 604 24.98 14.43 17.12
C MET A 604 25.33 15.16 15.81
N ARG A 605 24.90 16.41 15.66
CA ARG A 605 25.27 17.24 14.52
C ARG A 605 26.78 17.38 14.34
N GLU A 606 27.51 17.64 15.43
CA GLU A 606 28.97 17.80 15.41
C GLU A 606 29.66 16.49 15.08
N LYS A 607 29.23 15.36 15.67
CA LYS A 607 29.74 14.01 15.35
C LYS A 607 29.55 13.65 13.88
N VAL A 608 28.35 13.90 13.32
CA VAL A 608 28.06 13.65 11.91
C VAL A 608 28.88 14.56 11.00
N THR A 609 29.04 15.83 11.37
CA THR A 609 29.87 16.78 10.61
C THR A 609 31.35 16.32 10.57
N GLU A 610 31.87 15.85 11.70
CA GLU A 610 33.25 15.31 11.76
C GLU A 610 33.39 14.03 10.94
N LEU A 611 32.41 13.12 11.03
CA LEU A 611 32.39 11.84 10.28
C LEU A 611 32.39 12.03 8.77
N THR A 612 31.70 13.06 8.30
CA THR A 612 31.40 13.26 6.86
C THR A 612 32.20 14.38 6.20
N LYS A 613 33.23 14.93 6.90
CA LYS A 613 33.99 16.09 6.46
C LYS A 613 34.83 15.90 5.19
N ASP A 614 35.17 14.64 4.86
CA ASP A 614 36.01 14.34 3.69
C ASP A 614 35.25 14.69 2.40
N GLU A 615 35.98 15.21 1.40
CA GLU A 615 35.40 15.66 0.13
C GLU A 615 34.61 14.55 -0.58
N SER A 616 35.11 13.32 -0.55
CA SER A 616 34.43 12.13 -1.10
C SER A 616 33.10 11.84 -0.39
N CYS A 617 32.97 12.13 0.90
CA CYS A 617 31.73 11.98 1.66
C CYS A 617 30.78 13.13 1.36
N MET A 618 31.31 14.37 1.26
CA MET A 618 30.51 15.57 1.03
C MET A 618 29.82 15.59 -0.33
N ALA A 619 30.28 14.81 -1.31
CA ALA A 619 29.57 14.61 -2.59
C ALA A 619 28.08 14.20 -2.41
N CYS A 620 27.77 13.45 -1.35
CA CYS A 620 26.37 13.10 -0.99
C CYS A 620 25.89 13.82 0.27
N HIS A 621 26.78 13.99 1.26
CA HIS A 621 26.40 14.54 2.56
C HIS A 621 26.14 16.04 2.53
N SER A 622 26.57 16.78 1.50
CA SER A 622 26.10 18.15 1.22
C SER A 622 24.58 18.25 1.01
N ILE A 623 23.94 17.16 0.56
CA ILE A 623 22.49 17.03 0.40
C ILE A 623 21.87 16.42 1.65
N ILE A 624 22.45 15.36 2.19
CA ILE A 624 21.88 14.54 3.28
C ILE A 624 21.88 15.31 4.61
N ASN A 625 23.02 15.90 4.97
CA ASN A 625 23.21 16.51 6.30
C ASN A 625 22.27 17.69 6.56
N PRO A 626 22.08 18.67 5.65
CA PRO A 626 21.14 19.77 5.87
C PRO A 626 19.72 19.32 6.20
N ILE A 627 19.24 18.31 5.48
CA ILE A 627 17.91 17.71 5.67
C ILE A 627 17.82 17.02 7.03
N GLY A 628 18.83 16.20 7.37
CA GLY A 628 18.84 15.49 8.65
C GLY A 628 18.95 16.42 9.85
N PHE A 629 19.83 17.43 9.78
CA PHE A 629 20.03 18.40 10.86
C PHE A 629 18.80 19.25 11.13
N SER A 630 17.97 19.52 10.14
CA SER A 630 16.72 20.26 10.30
C SER A 630 15.72 19.60 11.26
N LEU A 631 15.92 18.32 11.57
CA LEU A 631 15.05 17.52 12.44
C LEU A 631 15.68 17.21 13.82
N GLU A 632 16.83 17.76 14.17
CA GLU A 632 17.51 17.47 15.44
C GLU A 632 16.80 18.03 16.68
N ASN A 633 15.87 18.96 16.52
CA ASN A 633 14.94 19.32 17.59
C ASN A 633 14.00 18.17 18.02
N TYR A 634 14.08 17.01 17.37
CA TYR A 634 13.30 15.83 17.74
C TYR A 634 14.25 14.68 18.12
N ASP A 635 14.09 14.15 19.33
CA ASP A 635 14.91 13.05 19.83
C ASP A 635 14.66 11.70 19.09
N ALA A 636 15.25 10.62 19.60
CA ALA A 636 15.17 9.30 18.96
C ALA A 636 13.77 8.67 19.03
N ILE A 637 12.87 9.14 19.87
CA ILE A 637 11.48 8.72 19.93
C ILE A 637 10.51 9.79 19.43
N GLY A 638 11.03 10.87 18.83
CA GLY A 638 10.22 11.94 18.23
C GLY A 638 9.70 13.00 19.19
N ARG A 639 10.20 13.08 20.43
CA ARG A 639 9.86 14.17 21.35
C ARG A 639 10.64 15.42 20.95
N PHE A 640 9.97 16.57 21.05
CA PHE A 640 10.61 17.86 20.83
C PHE A 640 11.61 18.22 21.93
N ARG A 641 12.79 18.71 21.55
CA ARG A 641 13.85 19.20 22.45
C ARG A 641 14.51 20.43 21.87
N THR A 642 15.05 21.31 22.75
CA THR A 642 15.77 22.54 22.36
C THR A 642 17.26 22.43 22.64
N HIS A 643 17.67 21.49 23.46
CA HIS A 643 19.06 21.28 23.88
C HIS A 643 19.48 19.80 23.71
N GLU A 644 20.74 19.60 23.44
CA GLU A 644 21.44 18.33 23.48
C GLU A 644 22.74 18.51 24.29
N LEU A 645 22.95 17.68 25.33
CA LEU A 645 24.13 17.78 26.22
C LEU A 645 24.38 19.21 26.72
N ASP A 646 23.36 19.91 27.17
CA ASP A 646 23.41 21.33 27.60
C ASP A 646 23.70 22.36 26.49
N ASN A 647 23.91 21.95 25.26
CA ASN A 647 24.10 22.84 24.12
C ASN A 647 22.77 23.13 23.41
N PRO A 648 22.51 24.38 23.00
CA PRO A 648 21.37 24.69 22.15
C PRO A 648 21.49 23.95 20.83
N ILE A 649 20.38 23.35 20.35
CA ILE A 649 20.35 22.63 19.07
C ILE A 649 20.31 23.66 17.93
N ASP A 650 21.27 23.56 17.01
CA ASP A 650 21.27 24.28 15.75
C ASP A 650 20.73 23.38 14.63
N THR A 651 19.58 23.75 14.06
CA THR A 651 18.95 23.07 12.92
C THR A 651 19.21 23.77 11.59
N THR A 652 19.95 24.87 11.61
CA THR A 652 20.16 25.75 10.46
C THR A 652 21.21 25.17 9.52
N SER A 653 20.91 25.06 8.24
CA SER A 653 21.86 24.63 7.20
C SER A 653 21.51 25.24 5.85
N ASP A 654 22.53 25.40 4.99
CA ASP A 654 22.33 25.73 3.59
C ASP A 654 22.13 24.44 2.78
N TYR A 655 21.15 24.44 1.88
CA TYR A 655 20.76 23.30 1.07
C TYR A 655 20.67 23.71 -0.40
N ALA A 656 21.36 22.97 -1.28
CA ALA A 656 21.27 23.16 -2.72
C ALA A 656 20.05 22.39 -3.27
N THR A 657 19.12 23.10 -3.88
CA THR A 657 17.93 22.52 -4.56
C THR A 657 18.32 21.75 -5.82
N GLU A 658 17.34 21.17 -6.53
CA GLU A 658 17.59 20.51 -7.83
C GLU A 658 18.03 21.50 -8.91
N GLU A 659 17.64 22.78 -8.78
CA GLU A 659 18.02 23.88 -9.67
C GLU A 659 19.36 24.51 -9.29
N ASP A 660 20.11 23.91 -8.36
CA ASP A 660 21.34 24.46 -7.76
C ASP A 660 21.16 25.82 -7.06
N ASP A 661 19.92 26.16 -6.66
CA ASP A 661 19.65 27.31 -5.83
C ASP A 661 19.95 27.00 -4.35
N LEU A 662 20.71 27.88 -3.72
CA LEU A 662 21.05 27.73 -2.31
C LEU A 662 19.92 28.31 -1.45
N VAL A 663 19.24 27.43 -0.70
CA VAL A 663 18.17 27.81 0.24
C VAL A 663 18.58 27.52 1.67
N LYS A 664 18.13 28.35 2.60
CA LYS A 664 18.39 28.14 4.02
C LYS A 664 17.27 27.32 4.64
N ILE A 665 17.61 26.20 5.26
CA ILE A 665 16.70 25.37 6.06
C ILE A 665 16.97 25.65 7.52
N THR A 666 15.96 26.06 8.29
CA THR A 666 16.05 26.38 9.71
C THR A 666 15.29 25.36 10.59
N GLY A 667 14.54 24.45 9.97
CA GLY A 667 13.79 23.42 10.67
C GLY A 667 12.78 22.68 9.77
N PRO A 668 11.90 21.87 10.37
CA PRO A 668 11.00 20.99 9.61
C PRO A 668 9.99 21.73 8.72
N LYS A 669 9.63 22.99 9.04
CA LYS A 669 8.71 23.78 8.20
C LYS A 669 9.32 24.16 6.85
N ASP A 670 10.61 24.50 6.83
CA ASP A 670 11.30 24.81 5.57
C ASP A 670 11.42 23.55 4.73
N LEU A 671 11.67 22.40 5.37
CA LEU A 671 11.69 21.11 4.71
C LEU A 671 10.29 20.71 4.16
N ALA A 672 9.23 20.96 4.93
CA ALA A 672 7.85 20.78 4.47
C ALA A 672 7.54 21.65 3.25
N LYS A 673 8.00 22.89 3.25
CA LYS A 673 7.86 23.81 2.11
C LYS A 673 8.55 23.25 0.87
N LEU A 674 9.77 22.74 0.98
CA LEU A 674 10.45 22.08 -0.13
C LEU A 674 9.66 20.89 -0.67
N ALA A 675 9.14 20.01 0.20
CA ALA A 675 8.33 18.87 -0.23
C ALA A 675 7.02 19.27 -0.93
N VAL A 676 6.45 20.41 -0.55
CA VAL A 676 5.17 20.91 -1.09
C VAL A 676 5.36 21.68 -2.40
N GLU A 677 6.46 22.41 -2.56
CA GLU A 677 6.67 23.33 -3.68
C GLU A 677 7.57 22.73 -4.78
N SER A 678 8.42 21.75 -4.45
CA SER A 678 9.38 21.19 -5.43
C SER A 678 8.70 20.28 -6.46
N PRO A 679 8.83 20.57 -7.77
CA PRO A 679 8.41 19.65 -8.83
C PRO A 679 9.08 18.27 -8.74
N GLY A 680 10.32 18.21 -8.26
CA GLY A 680 11.05 16.96 -8.03
C GLY A 680 10.38 16.09 -6.98
N ALA A 681 9.93 16.69 -5.85
CA ALA A 681 9.18 15.99 -4.81
C ALA A 681 7.82 15.47 -5.33
N HIS A 682 7.10 16.28 -6.11
CA HIS A 682 5.85 15.85 -6.75
C HIS A 682 6.07 14.66 -7.68
N ARG A 683 7.07 14.74 -8.56
CA ARG A 683 7.42 13.66 -9.49
C ARG A 683 7.87 12.39 -8.75
N ALA A 684 8.58 12.51 -7.64
CA ALA A 684 8.95 11.38 -6.80
C ALA A 684 7.71 10.68 -6.22
N PHE A 685 6.79 11.42 -5.66
CA PHE A 685 5.52 10.88 -5.15
C PHE A 685 4.71 10.19 -6.26
N ILE A 686 4.51 10.86 -7.39
CA ILE A 686 3.81 10.31 -8.57
C ILE A 686 4.47 9.02 -9.02
N LYS A 687 5.80 9.00 -9.15
CA LYS A 687 6.57 7.83 -9.57
C LYS A 687 6.36 6.64 -8.63
N HIS A 688 6.50 6.84 -7.32
CA HIS A 688 6.33 5.78 -6.34
C HIS A 688 4.90 5.24 -6.33
N LEU A 689 3.90 6.12 -6.38
CA LEU A 689 2.49 5.72 -6.44
C LEU A 689 2.17 4.95 -7.73
N PHE A 690 2.65 5.44 -8.88
CA PHE A 690 2.50 4.76 -10.16
C PHE A 690 3.11 3.35 -10.14
N HIS A 691 4.32 3.22 -9.65
CA HIS A 691 5.01 1.93 -9.55
C HIS A 691 4.27 0.95 -8.65
N HIS A 692 3.74 1.43 -7.53
CA HIS A 692 2.95 0.59 -6.62
C HIS A 692 1.63 0.11 -7.25
N LEU A 693 0.93 0.99 -7.98
CA LEU A 693 -0.35 0.67 -8.61
C LEU A 693 -0.17 -0.18 -9.87
N ALA A 694 0.70 0.23 -10.79
CA ALA A 694 0.86 -0.39 -12.10
C ALA A 694 1.88 -1.53 -12.15
N GLN A 695 2.79 -1.62 -11.15
CA GLN A 695 3.93 -2.56 -11.10
C GLN A 695 4.84 -2.48 -12.34
N GLN A 696 4.83 -1.35 -13.04
CA GLN A 696 5.60 -1.06 -14.23
C GLN A 696 6.23 0.33 -14.12
N PRO A 697 7.36 0.60 -14.79
CA PRO A 697 7.89 1.97 -14.90
C PRO A 697 6.91 2.90 -15.63
N VAL A 698 6.88 4.18 -15.24
CA VAL A 698 6.00 5.20 -15.85
C VAL A 698 6.19 5.27 -17.38
N ASN A 699 7.42 5.29 -17.85
CA ASN A 699 7.77 5.36 -19.27
C ASN A 699 7.41 4.09 -20.07
N SER A 700 7.03 2.99 -19.43
CA SER A 700 6.42 1.83 -20.11
C SER A 700 5.03 2.12 -20.68
N TYR A 701 4.50 3.30 -20.42
CA TYR A 701 3.20 3.77 -20.96
C TYR A 701 3.33 5.00 -21.87
N GLY A 702 4.54 5.51 -22.06
CA GLY A 702 4.87 6.65 -22.90
C GLY A 702 5.85 7.60 -22.20
N TYR A 703 6.64 8.32 -22.99
CA TYR A 703 7.72 9.16 -22.48
C TYR A 703 7.22 10.45 -21.82
N SER A 704 6.09 10.99 -22.28
CA SER A 704 5.45 12.19 -21.70
C SER A 704 4.64 11.89 -20.43
N ARG A 705 4.43 10.63 -20.07
CA ARG A 705 3.46 10.26 -19.02
C ARG A 705 3.77 10.84 -17.65
N MET A 706 5.05 11.03 -17.32
CA MET A 706 5.42 11.70 -16.07
C MET A 706 5.01 13.17 -16.08
N ASP A 707 5.18 13.84 -17.19
CA ASP A 707 4.78 15.25 -17.35
C ASP A 707 3.27 15.39 -17.35
N ASP A 708 2.56 14.54 -18.12
CA ASP A 708 1.09 14.49 -18.15
C ASP A 708 0.51 14.29 -16.72
N LEU A 709 1.09 13.38 -15.95
CA LEU A 709 0.65 13.10 -14.57
C LEU A 709 0.95 14.27 -13.63
N HIS A 710 2.12 14.89 -13.75
CA HIS A 710 2.49 16.05 -12.94
C HIS A 710 1.59 17.26 -13.23
N GLU A 711 1.37 17.58 -14.50
CA GLU A 711 0.46 18.66 -14.92
C GLU A 711 -0.97 18.40 -14.40
N SER A 712 -1.47 17.17 -14.56
CA SER A 712 -2.77 16.77 -14.03
C SER A 712 -2.84 16.90 -12.52
N PHE A 713 -1.79 16.49 -11.79
CA PHE A 713 -1.74 16.57 -10.33
C PHE A 713 -1.80 18.02 -9.83
N VAL A 714 -1.05 18.91 -10.46
CA VAL A 714 -1.10 20.36 -10.18
C VAL A 714 -2.47 20.94 -10.51
N ALA A 715 -3.01 20.64 -11.71
CA ALA A 715 -4.32 21.13 -12.16
C ALA A 715 -5.48 20.68 -11.25
N HIS A 716 -5.35 19.51 -10.62
CA HIS A 716 -6.32 18.99 -9.65
C HIS A 716 -5.97 19.36 -8.20
N ASN A 717 -5.18 20.42 -7.99
CA ASN A 717 -4.84 20.96 -6.68
C ASN A 717 -4.21 19.90 -5.75
N PHE A 718 -3.32 19.06 -6.30
CA PHE A 718 -2.58 17.99 -5.61
C PHE A 718 -3.45 16.93 -4.93
N ASN A 719 -4.63 16.65 -5.49
CA ASN A 719 -5.55 15.65 -4.96
C ASN A 719 -5.05 14.23 -5.26
N ILE A 720 -4.80 13.45 -4.20
CA ILE A 720 -4.22 12.10 -4.30
C ILE A 720 -5.20 11.11 -4.96
N GLN A 721 -6.50 11.15 -4.63
CA GLN A 721 -7.48 10.24 -5.21
C GLN A 721 -7.66 10.49 -6.72
N LYS A 722 -7.61 11.76 -7.16
CA LYS A 722 -7.62 12.11 -8.59
C LYS A 722 -6.35 11.65 -9.29
N LEU A 723 -5.19 11.72 -8.63
CA LEU A 723 -3.95 11.16 -9.17
C LEU A 723 -4.04 9.64 -9.35
N ILE A 724 -4.61 8.92 -8.39
CA ILE A 724 -4.86 7.46 -8.50
C ILE A 724 -5.77 7.19 -9.71
N ALA A 725 -6.84 7.96 -9.89
CA ALA A 725 -7.75 7.83 -11.02
C ALA A 725 -7.05 8.11 -12.37
N GLU A 726 -6.19 9.11 -12.41
CA GLU A 726 -5.42 9.44 -13.62
C GLU A 726 -4.39 8.36 -13.97
N ILE A 727 -3.70 7.79 -12.98
CA ILE A 727 -2.81 6.63 -13.17
C ILE A 727 -3.61 5.47 -13.77
N ALA A 728 -4.77 5.13 -13.19
CA ALA A 728 -5.63 4.07 -13.69
C ALA A 728 -6.09 4.34 -15.14
N ARG A 729 -6.38 5.59 -15.48
CA ARG A 729 -6.76 6.00 -16.83
C ARG A 729 -5.63 5.84 -17.86
N ILE A 730 -4.41 6.24 -17.51
CA ILE A 730 -3.23 6.10 -18.37
C ILE A 730 -2.89 4.62 -18.61
N THR A 731 -3.06 3.80 -17.60
CA THR A 731 -2.69 2.38 -17.62
C THR A 731 -3.80 1.46 -18.11
N ARG A 732 -4.95 2.02 -18.52
CA ARG A 732 -6.11 1.29 -19.06
C ARG A 732 -5.81 0.52 -20.37
N LEU A 733 -4.71 0.83 -21.02
CA LEU A 733 -4.31 0.34 -22.36
C LEU A 733 -4.17 -1.18 -22.44
#